data_b7da444c7a2917707bd79ef7d62df980
#
_entry.id   b7da444c7a2917707bd79ef7d62df980
#
_cell.length_a   1.000
_cell.length_b   1.000
_cell.length_c   1.000
_cell.angle_alpha   90.00
_cell.angle_beta   90.00
_cell.angle_gamma   90.00
#
_symmetry.space_group_name_H-M   'P 1'
#
loop_
_entity.id
_entity.type
_entity.pdbx_description
1 polymer ?
#
loop_
_entity_poly.entity_id
_entity_poly.type
_entity_poly.pdbx_seq_one_letter_code
_entity_poly.pdbx_strand_id
1 'polypeptide(L)'
;MLTLFQRMSRRLSTRLRFSFSVAAFTAAALCLSFPAIAERNNQNEQPAYRNPKLPVDQRVADLLSRMTLEEKLAQTESMWITNNLKSFIDEKGNFSPDAKVQEILKNGIGQLGGPSNGSSESEKATAPYYGKGPRAMALFTNTIQKYVIEHNRLGIPTTFHEEALHGLVAPGATSFPQAIALAGTFDVDLAKEVFTVAAREGRSRGAHQVLAPDLDLGRDARWGRIEETYGEDPYLVSRMAVAAVKGFQGAGPNIDNQHVIATLKHFAAHGQPESGTNIGPGNFSERILREQFFYPFQVAVTEAGPMSVMPSYNEIDGSPSHANRWLLQKVLREEWGFKGFIVSDYFGINELITRHKVAANPAEAARRALEAGVDMELPHIQCNDSLLAQIKDGRVSIATLDGAVSRILQAKFLLGLFEHPYVDPDEAERVNENAEHRALALKAAREAIILLKNDNALVPLDRTKLRSIAVIGPNAGRLELGEYSGGPIHKVSILDGIKRKVGDKIKVNYAEGCKITEGDPKTGQPSWHYDDVKLSNPAENAKKIAEAVNVARASDVAVVVVGDNVESTREGWAENHLGDRDNLDLLGQQNDLVKAIVETGKPTIVFLIGGRPLSINYVVEKVPAIFQGWYLGQETGTAVADVLFGDVNPSGKLSVTIPRNVGQLPVYYYQKPSARRGYLFSNKEPLFVFGHGLSYTTYKYGTLRLTPDKIGPAGQSTANIDITNTGRLAGDEIVQLYIRDEVSSVTRPIKELKDFRRIHLEAGQTKTVQFVITPDKLSFLNEDMRRVVEPGTFTVMVGPSSASEKLVTTKLEVIGR
;
A
#
# COMPACT_ATOMS: atom_id res chain seq x y z
N MET A 1 8.22 -29.69 -52.51
CA MET A 1 8.54 -31.12 -52.54
C MET A 1 7.81 -31.72 -51.36
N LEU A 2 6.55 -32.01 -51.48
CA LEU A 2 5.96 -33.21 -52.11
C LEU A 2 6.50 -34.52 -51.57
N THR A 3 5.62 -35.13 -50.82
CA THR A 3 5.18 -36.54 -50.95
C THR A 3 5.91 -37.62 -50.15
N LEU A 4 5.03 -38.38 -49.64
CA LEU A 4 4.97 -39.85 -49.43
C LEU A 4 5.34 -40.30 -48.03
N PHE A 5 4.67 -41.25 -47.35
CA PHE A 5 3.62 -42.20 -47.76
C PHE A 5 2.87 -42.72 -46.55
N GLN A 6 1.63 -43.03 -46.81
CA GLN A 6 0.67 -43.87 -46.10
C GLN A 6 1.14 -45.35 -45.91
N ARG A 7 0.40 -46.02 -45.08
CA ARG A 7 0.15 -47.49 -44.93
C ARG A 7 0.99 -48.22 -43.90
N MET A 8 0.43 -48.96 -43.00
CA MET A 8 -0.50 -50.09 -43.03
C MET A 8 -0.87 -50.45 -41.59
N SER A 9 -2.05 -50.52 -41.14
CA SER A 9 -3.11 -51.57 -41.18
C SER A 9 -2.70 -52.97 -40.72
N ARG A 10 -3.44 -53.41 -39.73
CA ARG A 10 -4.04 -54.76 -39.51
C ARG A 10 -3.46 -55.70 -38.48
N ARG A 11 -4.44 -56.13 -37.66
CA ARG A 11 -4.72 -57.49 -37.03
C ARG A 11 -3.99 -57.79 -35.73
N LEU A 12 -4.68 -58.22 -34.67
CA LEU A 12 -5.50 -59.41 -34.52
C LEU A 12 -6.38 -59.38 -33.26
N SER A 13 -7.54 -59.92 -33.45
CA SER A 13 -8.58 -60.31 -32.53
C SER A 13 -8.17 -61.47 -31.63
N THR A 14 -8.68 -61.52 -30.38
CA THR A 14 -9.07 -62.81 -29.79
C THR A 14 -10.26 -62.62 -28.84
N ARG A 15 -11.25 -63.46 -29.06
CA ARG A 15 -12.55 -63.59 -28.41
C ARG A 15 -12.37 -64.27 -27.03
N LEU A 16 -13.21 -63.86 -26.06
CA LEU A 16 -13.78 -64.86 -25.14
C LEU A 16 -15.21 -64.44 -24.82
N ARG A 17 -16.10 -65.32 -25.18
CA ARG A 17 -17.54 -65.33 -24.84
C ARG A 17 -17.68 -66.01 -23.48
N PHE A 18 -18.59 -65.51 -22.64
CA PHE A 18 -19.29 -66.37 -21.69
C PHE A 18 -20.74 -65.93 -21.54
N SER A 19 -21.56 -66.90 -21.31
CA SER A 19 -22.95 -67.17 -21.69
C SER A 19 -23.98 -66.46 -20.83
N PHE A 20 -25.12 -66.21 -21.46
CA PHE A 20 -26.43 -65.92 -20.86
C PHE A 20 -26.92 -67.03 -19.97
N SER A 21 -27.58 -66.69 -18.84
CA SER A 21 -28.63 -67.53 -18.23
C SER A 21 -29.82 -66.63 -17.90
N VAL A 22 -30.87 -66.95 -18.55
CA VAL A 22 -32.23 -66.44 -18.38
C VAL A 22 -32.85 -67.20 -17.22
N ALA A 23 -33.44 -66.48 -16.25
CA ALA A 23 -34.45 -67.06 -15.36
C ALA A 23 -35.58 -66.03 -15.23
N ALA A 24 -36.71 -66.38 -15.88
CA ALA A 24 -37.96 -65.73 -15.67
C ALA A 24 -38.55 -66.09 -14.32
N PHE A 25 -39.07 -65.14 -13.58
CA PHE A 25 -40.02 -65.35 -12.50
C PHE A 25 -41.13 -64.32 -12.55
N THR A 26 -42.31 -64.81 -12.52
CA THR A 26 -43.68 -64.35 -12.53
C THR A 26 -43.96 -63.07 -11.69
N ALA A 27 -44.81 -62.25 -12.31
CA ALA A 27 -45.54 -61.12 -11.72
C ALA A 27 -46.38 -61.49 -10.49
N ALA A 28 -46.23 -60.77 -9.40
CA ALA A 28 -47.22 -60.61 -8.38
C ALA A 28 -47.38 -59.12 -8.11
N ALA A 29 -48.53 -58.54 -8.52
CA ALA A 29 -48.91 -57.18 -8.27
C ALA A 29 -49.19 -57.01 -6.75
N LEU A 30 -48.36 -56.27 -6.05
CA LEU A 30 -48.70 -55.66 -4.76
C LEU A 30 -48.81 -54.17 -4.98
N CYS A 31 -50.06 -53.66 -4.94
CA CYS A 31 -50.35 -52.26 -4.75
C CYS A 31 -49.83 -51.82 -3.39
N LEU A 32 -48.67 -51.20 -3.36
CA LEU A 32 -48.23 -50.41 -2.23
C LEU A 32 -48.57 -48.93 -2.56
N SER A 33 -49.59 -48.43 -1.92
CA SER A 33 -49.92 -47.04 -1.82
C SER A 33 -48.71 -46.26 -1.26
N PHE A 34 -48.04 -45.53 -2.09
CA PHE A 34 -47.14 -44.49 -1.63
C PHE A 34 -47.99 -43.37 -0.98
N PRO A 35 -47.71 -42.97 0.27
CA PRO A 35 -48.31 -41.76 0.77
C PRO A 35 -47.69 -40.63 -0.09
N ALA A 36 -48.59 -39.85 -0.74
CA ALA A 36 -48.26 -38.56 -1.26
C ALA A 36 -47.54 -37.78 -0.16
N ILE A 37 -46.26 -37.52 -0.33
CA ILE A 37 -45.55 -36.53 0.50
C ILE A 37 -46.25 -35.23 0.13
N ALA A 38 -47.20 -34.85 0.97
CA ALA A 38 -47.71 -33.48 0.95
C ALA A 38 -46.47 -32.57 1.15
N GLU A 39 -46.13 -31.78 0.16
CA GLU A 39 -45.34 -30.61 0.33
C GLU A 39 -46.00 -29.80 1.46
N ARG A 40 -45.48 -29.97 2.66
CA ARG A 40 -45.74 -29.02 3.74
C ARG A 40 -45.15 -27.71 3.25
N ASN A 41 -46.02 -26.84 2.79
CA ASN A 41 -45.79 -25.42 2.68
C ASN A 41 -45.49 -24.92 4.13
N ASN A 42 -44.24 -25.08 4.53
CA ASN A 42 -43.71 -24.40 5.72
C ASN A 42 -43.46 -22.93 5.33
N GLN A 43 -44.52 -22.14 5.21
CA GLN A 43 -44.44 -20.69 4.98
C GLN A 43 -43.88 -19.91 6.16
N ASN A 44 -43.32 -20.55 7.18
CA ASN A 44 -42.80 -19.91 8.40
C ASN A 44 -41.36 -20.30 8.77
N GLU A 45 -40.64 -21.06 7.97
CA GLU A 45 -39.21 -21.27 8.22
C GLU A 45 -38.41 -20.10 7.67
N GLN A 46 -37.67 -19.44 8.54
CA GLN A 46 -36.72 -18.38 8.16
C GLN A 46 -35.75 -18.94 7.10
N PRO A 47 -35.54 -18.25 5.96
CA PRO A 47 -34.61 -18.70 4.94
C PRO A 47 -33.24 -19.05 5.50
N ALA A 48 -32.58 -20.09 4.97
CA ALA A 48 -31.31 -20.59 5.51
C ALA A 48 -30.21 -19.50 5.55
N TYR A 49 -30.19 -18.60 4.56
CA TYR A 49 -29.21 -17.51 4.56
C TYR A 49 -29.32 -16.53 5.75
N ARG A 50 -30.51 -16.44 6.37
CA ARG A 50 -30.76 -15.61 7.56
C ARG A 50 -30.44 -16.30 8.88
N ASN A 51 -30.06 -17.59 8.86
CA ASN A 51 -29.70 -18.32 10.06
C ASN A 51 -28.19 -18.21 10.33
N PRO A 52 -27.77 -17.43 11.35
CA PRO A 52 -26.34 -17.20 11.65
C PRO A 52 -25.63 -18.45 12.19
N LYS A 53 -26.36 -19.51 12.53
CA LYS A 53 -25.78 -20.76 13.02
C LYS A 53 -25.31 -21.68 11.89
N LEU A 54 -25.71 -21.42 10.65
CA LEU A 54 -25.28 -22.22 9.50
C LEU A 54 -23.93 -21.74 8.98
N PRO A 55 -23.13 -22.68 8.42
CA PRO A 55 -21.87 -22.31 7.75
C PRO A 55 -22.09 -21.27 6.65
N VAL A 56 -21.12 -20.38 6.48
CA VAL A 56 -21.21 -19.28 5.50
C VAL A 56 -21.48 -19.78 4.10
N ASP A 57 -20.81 -20.88 3.68
CA ASP A 57 -21.01 -21.45 2.34
C ASP A 57 -22.45 -21.93 2.09
N GLN A 58 -23.11 -22.48 3.10
CA GLN A 58 -24.53 -22.87 3.01
C GLN A 58 -25.43 -21.63 2.90
N ARG A 59 -25.14 -20.58 3.64
CA ARG A 59 -25.89 -19.32 3.58
C ARG A 59 -25.74 -18.65 2.23
N VAL A 60 -24.52 -18.63 1.68
CA VAL A 60 -24.22 -18.11 0.33
C VAL A 60 -24.99 -18.90 -0.71
N ALA A 61 -24.94 -20.22 -0.69
CA ALA A 61 -25.62 -21.07 -1.64
C ALA A 61 -27.16 -20.86 -1.60
N ASP A 62 -27.77 -20.79 -0.43
CA ASP A 62 -29.19 -20.52 -0.27
C ASP A 62 -29.56 -19.14 -0.80
N LEU A 63 -28.81 -18.09 -0.44
CA LEU A 63 -29.10 -16.73 -0.90
C LEU A 63 -28.96 -16.63 -2.42
N LEU A 64 -27.86 -17.13 -2.99
CA LEU A 64 -27.59 -17.12 -4.43
C LEU A 64 -28.69 -17.81 -5.23
N SER A 65 -29.24 -18.93 -4.71
CA SER A 65 -30.33 -19.67 -5.36
C SER A 65 -31.65 -18.89 -5.40
N ARG A 66 -31.82 -17.90 -4.55
CA ARG A 66 -33.04 -17.06 -4.44
C ARG A 66 -32.96 -15.77 -5.26
N MET A 67 -31.76 -15.38 -5.69
CA MET A 67 -31.50 -14.14 -6.40
C MET A 67 -31.94 -14.23 -7.87
N THR A 68 -32.61 -13.17 -8.36
CA THR A 68 -32.81 -12.97 -9.80
C THR A 68 -31.49 -12.61 -10.47
N LEU A 69 -31.45 -12.63 -11.78
CA LEU A 69 -30.25 -12.25 -12.54
C LEU A 69 -29.87 -10.78 -12.30
N GLU A 70 -30.85 -9.91 -12.22
CA GLU A 70 -30.71 -8.49 -11.95
C GLU A 70 -30.15 -8.26 -10.51
N GLU A 71 -30.62 -9.01 -9.53
CA GLU A 71 -30.10 -8.93 -8.15
C GLU A 71 -28.66 -9.46 -8.04
N LYS A 72 -28.31 -10.49 -8.83
CA LYS A 72 -26.93 -10.99 -8.91
C LYS A 72 -26.00 -9.95 -9.52
N LEU A 73 -26.44 -9.36 -10.63
CA LEU A 73 -25.64 -8.33 -11.32
C LEU A 73 -25.37 -7.12 -10.41
N ALA A 74 -26.41 -6.65 -9.70
CA ALA A 74 -26.29 -5.54 -8.77
C ALA A 74 -25.22 -5.76 -7.68
N GLN A 75 -24.90 -7.01 -7.33
CA GLN A 75 -23.81 -7.29 -6.37
C GLN A 75 -22.42 -7.09 -6.98
N THR A 76 -22.27 -7.07 -8.29
CA THR A 76 -20.99 -6.82 -8.98
C THR A 76 -20.77 -5.34 -9.31
N GLU A 77 -21.70 -4.48 -8.89
CA GLU A 77 -21.72 -3.07 -9.19
C GLU A 77 -21.44 -2.21 -7.96
N SER A 78 -20.88 -1.02 -8.19
CA SER A 78 -20.67 -0.01 -7.18
C SER A 78 -21.11 1.38 -7.61
N MET A 79 -21.20 2.29 -6.64
CA MET A 79 -21.45 3.70 -6.87
C MET A 79 -20.66 4.56 -5.87
N TRP A 80 -19.96 5.54 -6.38
CA TRP A 80 -19.20 6.50 -5.57
C TRP A 80 -20.12 7.61 -5.06
N ILE A 81 -20.31 7.69 -3.75
CA ILE A 81 -21.24 8.62 -3.11
C ILE A 81 -20.83 10.06 -3.37
N THR A 82 -19.59 10.42 -3.10
CA THR A 82 -19.12 11.81 -3.18
C THR A 82 -19.16 12.38 -4.58
N ASN A 83 -18.88 11.58 -5.62
CA ASN A 83 -19.00 12.03 -7.01
C ASN A 83 -20.45 12.13 -7.51
N ASN A 84 -21.40 11.53 -6.81
CA ASN A 84 -22.83 11.59 -7.10
C ASN A 84 -23.64 12.27 -6.00
N LEU A 85 -23.00 13.11 -5.22
CA LEU A 85 -23.52 13.63 -3.96
C LEU A 85 -24.91 14.26 -4.11
N LYS A 86 -25.15 15.07 -5.17
CA LYS A 86 -26.44 15.70 -5.43
C LYS A 86 -27.58 14.72 -5.62
N SER A 87 -27.28 13.49 -6.05
CA SER A 87 -28.27 12.42 -6.21
C SER A 87 -28.53 11.66 -4.90
N PHE A 88 -27.61 11.78 -3.93
CA PHE A 88 -27.71 11.07 -2.64
C PHE A 88 -28.23 11.91 -1.49
N ILE A 89 -28.09 13.25 -1.53
CA ILE A 89 -28.39 14.11 -0.37
C ILE A 89 -29.30 15.27 -0.73
N ASP A 90 -30.03 15.75 0.29
CA ASP A 90 -30.76 17.02 0.25
C ASP A 90 -29.82 18.23 0.48
N GLU A 91 -30.38 19.45 0.42
CA GLU A 91 -29.66 20.71 0.67
C GLU A 91 -29.03 20.81 2.06
N LYS A 92 -29.51 19.99 3.02
CA LYS A 92 -29.00 19.91 4.40
C LYS A 92 -27.92 18.82 4.57
N GLY A 93 -27.61 18.07 3.50
CA GLY A 93 -26.66 16.97 3.56
C GLY A 93 -27.19 15.69 4.16
N ASN A 94 -28.51 15.52 4.31
CA ASN A 94 -29.12 14.27 4.75
C ASN A 94 -29.33 13.34 3.54
N PHE A 95 -29.26 12.04 3.78
CA PHE A 95 -29.56 11.05 2.73
C PHE A 95 -30.97 11.25 2.19
N SER A 96 -31.06 11.51 0.90
CA SER A 96 -32.31 11.74 0.16
C SER A 96 -32.08 11.34 -1.31
N PRO A 97 -32.16 10.03 -1.63
CA PRO A 97 -31.82 9.54 -2.97
C PRO A 97 -32.84 10.02 -4.01
N ASP A 98 -32.34 10.51 -5.13
CA ASP A 98 -33.19 10.85 -6.28
C ASP A 98 -33.74 9.59 -6.98
N ALA A 99 -34.63 9.78 -7.96
CA ALA A 99 -35.26 8.68 -8.69
C ALA A 99 -34.25 7.74 -9.37
N LYS A 100 -33.11 8.26 -9.83
CA LYS A 100 -32.06 7.47 -10.48
C LYS A 100 -31.36 6.56 -9.45
N VAL A 101 -30.98 7.09 -8.29
CA VAL A 101 -30.36 6.30 -7.22
C VAL A 101 -31.36 5.28 -6.67
N GLN A 102 -32.64 5.63 -6.50
CA GLN A 102 -33.68 4.69 -6.09
C GLN A 102 -33.82 3.53 -7.06
N GLU A 103 -33.80 3.79 -8.38
CA GLU A 103 -33.88 2.74 -9.40
C GLU A 103 -32.68 1.80 -9.37
N ILE A 104 -31.46 2.34 -9.15
CA ILE A 104 -30.26 1.52 -9.01
C ILE A 104 -30.34 0.64 -7.76
N LEU A 105 -30.74 1.21 -6.64
CA LEU A 105 -30.74 0.52 -5.34
C LEU A 105 -31.88 -0.50 -5.18
N LYS A 106 -32.89 -0.52 -6.04
CA LYS A 106 -34.04 -1.43 -5.92
C LYS A 106 -33.69 -2.92 -5.94
N ASN A 107 -32.63 -3.30 -6.66
CA ASN A 107 -32.10 -4.66 -6.72
C ASN A 107 -30.98 -4.89 -5.68
N GLY A 108 -30.74 -3.93 -4.79
CA GLY A 108 -29.55 -3.85 -3.95
C GLY A 108 -28.37 -3.28 -4.73
N ILE A 109 -27.21 -3.26 -4.09
CA ILE A 109 -25.93 -2.90 -4.71
C ILE A 109 -24.78 -3.63 -3.98
N GLY A 110 -23.74 -3.99 -4.71
CA GLY A 110 -22.56 -4.63 -4.16
C GLY A 110 -21.87 -3.75 -3.16
N GLN A 111 -21.55 -2.51 -3.59
CA GLN A 111 -20.74 -1.60 -2.81
C GLN A 111 -21.09 -0.13 -3.05
N LEU A 112 -20.87 0.70 -2.02
CA LEU A 112 -20.93 2.15 -2.11
C LEU A 112 -19.56 2.70 -1.68
N GLY A 113 -18.97 3.57 -2.50
CA GLY A 113 -17.61 4.06 -2.30
C GLY A 113 -17.54 5.44 -1.69
N GLY A 114 -16.51 5.67 -0.90
CA GLY A 114 -16.06 6.96 -0.41
C GLY A 114 -17.09 7.80 0.34
N PRO A 115 -17.84 7.25 1.31
CA PRO A 115 -18.76 8.09 2.07
C PRO A 115 -18.04 9.19 2.85
N SER A 116 -16.81 8.97 3.30
CA SER A 116 -15.99 9.97 3.99
C SER A 116 -15.05 10.73 3.06
N ASN A 117 -14.89 10.29 1.83
CA ASN A 117 -13.95 10.84 0.86
C ASN A 117 -14.43 12.21 0.37
N GLY A 118 -13.60 13.20 0.35
CA GLY A 118 -13.94 14.59 0.01
C GLY A 118 -13.49 15.56 1.07
N SER A 119 -12.52 15.17 1.87
CA SER A 119 -12.01 15.92 2.99
C SER A 119 -10.66 16.59 2.74
N SER A 120 -10.25 16.78 1.50
CA SER A 120 -9.11 17.67 1.26
C SER A 120 -9.48 19.07 1.76
N GLU A 121 -8.55 19.75 2.41
CA GLU A 121 -8.81 21.07 2.99
C GLU A 121 -9.31 22.12 1.97
N SER A 122 -9.05 21.88 0.69
CA SER A 122 -9.48 22.72 -0.43
C SER A 122 -10.97 22.59 -0.77
N GLU A 123 -11.60 21.46 -0.45
CA GLU A 123 -13.03 21.22 -0.73
C GLU A 123 -13.97 21.70 0.38
N LYS A 124 -13.45 22.17 1.49
CA LYS A 124 -14.21 22.61 2.68
C LYS A 124 -15.23 23.73 2.42
N ALA A 125 -15.19 24.35 1.27
CA ALA A 125 -15.90 25.63 1.09
C ALA A 125 -17.29 25.54 0.47
N THR A 126 -17.76 24.38 -0.05
CA THR A 126 -18.90 24.45 -0.98
C THR A 126 -20.04 23.47 -0.76
N ALA A 127 -19.99 22.52 0.17
CA ALA A 127 -21.12 21.63 0.39
C ALA A 127 -21.35 21.27 1.87
N PRO A 128 -22.62 21.18 2.31
CA PRO A 128 -22.99 20.83 3.70
C PRO A 128 -22.59 19.37 4.07
N TYR A 129 -22.13 18.60 3.12
CA TYR A 129 -21.68 17.23 3.30
C TYR A 129 -20.20 17.14 3.70
N TYR A 130 -19.34 18.00 3.13
CA TYR A 130 -17.91 17.96 3.42
C TYR A 130 -17.63 18.40 4.86
N GLY A 131 -16.82 17.60 5.55
CA GLY A 131 -16.50 17.85 6.96
C GLY A 131 -17.42 17.17 7.96
N LYS A 132 -18.26 16.21 7.56
CA LYS A 132 -18.98 15.39 8.53
C LYS A 132 -17.96 14.68 9.43
N GLY A 133 -18.03 15.01 10.71
CA GLY A 133 -17.27 14.32 11.75
C GLY A 133 -17.70 12.86 11.91
N PRO A 134 -16.99 12.10 12.74
CA PRO A 134 -17.18 10.65 12.88
C PRO A 134 -18.62 10.24 13.18
N ARG A 135 -19.25 10.90 14.18
CA ARG A 135 -20.64 10.63 14.57
C ARG A 135 -21.64 10.84 13.44
N ALA A 136 -21.51 11.97 12.73
CA ALA A 136 -22.42 12.32 11.64
C ALA A 136 -22.25 11.35 10.46
N MET A 137 -21.04 10.88 10.20
CA MET A 137 -20.78 9.88 9.17
C MET A 137 -21.38 8.52 9.52
N ALA A 138 -21.24 8.06 10.74
CA ALA A 138 -21.88 6.82 11.23
C ALA A 138 -23.41 6.85 11.08
N LEU A 139 -24.05 7.97 11.40
CA LEU A 139 -25.48 8.17 11.18
C LEU A 139 -25.85 8.13 9.69
N PHE A 140 -25.02 8.73 8.85
CA PHE A 140 -25.25 8.79 7.42
C PHE A 140 -25.15 7.39 6.77
N THR A 141 -24.08 6.65 7.05
CA THR A 141 -23.90 5.27 6.55
C THR A 141 -24.98 4.33 7.07
N ASN A 142 -25.38 4.44 8.34
CA ASN A 142 -26.50 3.70 8.90
C ASN A 142 -27.82 3.97 8.16
N THR A 143 -28.07 5.25 7.81
CA THR A 143 -29.29 5.63 7.09
C THR A 143 -29.32 5.02 5.70
N ILE A 144 -28.20 5.05 4.98
CA ILE A 144 -28.07 4.41 3.65
C ILE A 144 -28.25 2.89 3.78
N GLN A 145 -27.56 2.28 4.73
CA GLN A 145 -27.63 0.83 4.94
C GLN A 145 -29.06 0.37 5.23
N LYS A 146 -29.76 1.10 6.09
CA LYS A 146 -31.17 0.84 6.37
C LYS A 146 -32.02 0.92 5.12
N TYR A 147 -31.84 1.99 4.34
CA TYR A 147 -32.58 2.17 3.09
C TYR A 147 -32.32 1.00 2.11
N VAL A 148 -31.07 0.63 1.88
CA VAL A 148 -30.72 -0.47 0.98
C VAL A 148 -31.35 -1.78 1.43
N ILE A 149 -31.27 -2.12 2.72
CA ILE A 149 -31.86 -3.36 3.26
C ILE A 149 -33.39 -3.40 3.12
N GLU A 150 -34.06 -2.27 3.37
CA GLU A 150 -35.53 -2.19 3.35
C GLU A 150 -36.11 -2.14 1.93
N HIS A 151 -35.31 -1.70 0.93
CA HIS A 151 -35.79 -1.49 -0.45
C HIS A 151 -35.32 -2.55 -1.45
N ASN A 152 -34.53 -3.54 -1.04
CA ASN A 152 -34.28 -4.71 -1.86
C ASN A 152 -35.00 -5.94 -1.32
N ARG A 153 -35.49 -6.80 -2.20
CA ARG A 153 -36.38 -7.94 -1.89
C ARG A 153 -35.81 -8.95 -0.89
N LEU A 154 -34.50 -9.17 -0.93
CA LEU A 154 -33.80 -10.16 -0.09
C LEU A 154 -33.15 -9.54 1.14
N GLY A 155 -33.23 -8.22 1.31
CA GLY A 155 -32.61 -7.50 2.43
C GLY A 155 -31.10 -7.66 2.48
N ILE A 156 -30.43 -7.69 1.33
CA ILE A 156 -28.98 -7.82 1.23
C ILE A 156 -28.33 -6.48 1.58
N PRO A 157 -27.47 -6.43 2.61
CA PRO A 157 -26.75 -5.20 2.97
C PRO A 157 -25.73 -4.84 1.91
N THR A 158 -25.42 -3.52 1.79
CA THR A 158 -24.27 -3.06 0.97
C THR A 158 -22.98 -3.05 1.79
N THR A 159 -21.82 -3.02 1.13
CA THR A 159 -20.55 -2.68 1.76
C THR A 159 -20.17 -1.23 1.45
N PHE A 160 -19.44 -0.58 2.36
CA PHE A 160 -18.82 0.72 2.10
C PHE A 160 -17.31 0.55 2.01
N HIS A 161 -16.66 1.11 0.98
CA HIS A 161 -15.22 1.17 0.92
C HIS A 161 -14.69 2.59 1.12
N GLU A 162 -13.50 2.70 1.70
CA GLU A 162 -12.77 3.93 1.95
C GLU A 162 -11.28 3.75 1.59
N GLU A 163 -10.56 4.86 1.51
CA GLU A 163 -9.10 4.85 1.41
C GLU A 163 -8.47 4.94 2.80
N ALA A 164 -7.35 4.20 3.00
CA ALA A 164 -6.67 4.18 4.30
C ALA A 164 -5.19 3.80 4.20
N LEU A 165 -4.43 4.40 3.28
CA LEU A 165 -3.03 4.03 3.06
C LEU A 165 -2.12 4.34 4.25
N HIS A 166 -2.38 5.43 4.99
CA HIS A 166 -1.63 5.83 6.18
C HIS A 166 -2.52 6.46 7.27
N GLY A 167 -3.66 5.86 7.49
CA GLY A 167 -4.79 6.32 8.29
C GLY A 167 -6.00 6.48 7.41
N LEU A 168 -7.18 6.51 8.01
CA LEU A 168 -8.43 6.67 7.26
C LEU A 168 -8.48 8.03 6.58
N VAL A 169 -8.82 8.07 5.28
CA VAL A 169 -9.01 9.32 4.54
C VAL A 169 -10.37 9.92 4.88
N ALA A 170 -10.46 10.56 6.03
CA ALA A 170 -11.70 11.16 6.52
C ALA A 170 -11.44 12.35 7.46
N PRO A 171 -12.38 13.33 7.55
CA PRO A 171 -12.28 14.42 8.51
C PRO A 171 -12.25 13.91 9.95
N GLY A 172 -11.28 14.39 10.74
CA GLY A 172 -11.10 13.99 12.13
C GLY A 172 -10.71 12.52 12.30
N ALA A 173 -10.01 11.95 11.34
CA ALA A 173 -9.33 10.67 11.48
C ALA A 173 -7.84 10.90 11.72
N THR A 174 -7.18 9.92 12.37
CA THR A 174 -5.75 9.98 12.66
C THR A 174 -4.94 9.81 11.38
N SER A 175 -4.02 10.76 11.12
CA SER A 175 -3.08 10.69 10.00
C SER A 175 -1.69 10.27 10.51
N PHE A 176 -1.24 9.12 10.05
CA PHE A 176 0.07 8.54 10.34
C PHE A 176 1.11 8.93 9.28
N PRO A 177 2.40 8.58 9.48
CA PRO A 177 3.38 8.68 8.40
C PRO A 177 2.96 7.89 7.16
N GLN A 178 3.25 8.44 5.97
CA GLN A 178 3.06 7.74 4.69
C GLN A 178 3.76 6.37 4.68
N ALA A 179 3.31 5.46 3.84
CA ALA A 179 3.79 4.08 3.81
C ALA A 179 5.32 3.98 3.64
N ILE A 180 5.93 4.82 2.78
CA ILE A 180 7.38 4.88 2.59
C ILE A 180 8.13 5.29 3.86
N ALA A 181 7.55 6.18 4.67
CA ALA A 181 8.09 6.61 5.95
C ALA A 181 7.91 5.52 7.02
N LEU A 182 6.72 4.91 7.08
CA LEU A 182 6.42 3.83 8.00
C LEU A 182 7.32 2.61 7.74
N ALA A 183 7.61 2.28 6.48
CA ALA A 183 8.57 1.23 6.12
C ALA A 183 9.98 1.53 6.62
N GLY A 184 10.36 2.81 6.66
CA GLY A 184 11.65 3.26 7.21
C GLY A 184 11.84 2.96 8.70
N THR A 185 10.78 2.63 9.43
CA THR A 185 10.87 2.18 10.83
C THR A 185 11.40 0.75 10.94
N PHE A 186 11.23 -0.09 9.92
CA PHE A 186 11.48 -1.54 9.96
C PHE A 186 10.80 -2.20 11.18
N ASP A 187 9.68 -1.64 11.61
CA ASP A 187 8.88 -2.13 12.74
C ASP A 187 7.52 -2.63 12.24
N VAL A 188 7.42 -3.95 12.05
CA VAL A 188 6.20 -4.60 11.55
C VAL A 188 5.08 -4.62 12.60
N ASP A 189 5.43 -4.60 13.89
CA ASP A 189 4.45 -4.56 14.97
C ASP A 189 3.81 -3.18 15.06
N LEU A 190 4.63 -2.12 14.94
CA LEU A 190 4.14 -0.74 14.83
C LEU A 190 3.23 -0.57 13.61
N ALA A 191 3.62 -1.10 12.45
CA ALA A 191 2.80 -1.05 11.25
C ALA A 191 1.44 -1.72 11.47
N LYS A 192 1.42 -2.90 12.11
CA LYS A 192 0.17 -3.58 12.47
C LYS A 192 -0.70 -2.72 13.40
N GLU A 193 -0.11 -2.09 14.42
CA GLU A 193 -0.83 -1.20 15.34
C GLU A 193 -1.46 -0.02 14.59
N VAL A 194 -0.71 0.63 13.68
CA VAL A 194 -1.17 1.74 12.83
C VAL A 194 -2.41 1.33 12.01
N PHE A 195 -2.34 0.19 11.31
CA PHE A 195 -3.45 -0.27 10.48
C PHE A 195 -4.62 -0.82 11.28
N THR A 196 -4.39 -1.29 12.53
CA THR A 196 -5.48 -1.61 13.46
C THR A 196 -6.26 -0.34 13.85
N VAL A 197 -5.57 0.77 14.10
CA VAL A 197 -6.21 2.05 14.36
C VAL A 197 -7.00 2.53 13.15
N ALA A 198 -6.40 2.49 11.95
CA ALA A 198 -7.07 2.89 10.71
C ALA A 198 -8.35 2.05 10.46
N ALA A 199 -8.28 0.74 10.70
CA ALA A 199 -9.43 -0.16 10.62
C ALA A 199 -10.54 0.24 11.60
N ARG A 200 -10.18 0.46 12.87
CA ARG A 200 -11.12 0.79 13.94
C ARG A 200 -11.82 2.13 13.69
N GLU A 201 -11.07 3.14 13.25
CA GLU A 201 -11.64 4.45 12.89
C GLU A 201 -12.60 4.32 11.70
N GLY A 202 -12.21 3.59 10.64
CA GLY A 202 -13.04 3.33 9.48
C GLY A 202 -14.30 2.53 9.83
N ARG A 203 -14.14 1.41 10.52
CA ARG A 203 -15.25 0.54 10.90
C ARG A 203 -16.30 1.26 11.75
N SER A 204 -15.86 2.09 12.70
CA SER A 204 -16.76 2.86 13.55
C SER A 204 -17.66 3.83 12.79
N ARG A 205 -17.23 4.29 11.61
CA ARG A 205 -17.99 5.17 10.71
C ARG A 205 -18.83 4.42 9.69
N GLY A 206 -18.79 3.09 9.68
CA GLY A 206 -19.52 2.21 8.76
C GLY A 206 -18.73 1.72 7.54
N ALA A 207 -17.40 1.99 7.44
CA ALA A 207 -16.59 1.36 6.42
C ALA A 207 -16.46 -0.16 6.65
N HIS A 208 -16.45 -0.93 5.57
CA HIS A 208 -16.38 -2.38 5.59
C HIS A 208 -15.13 -2.90 4.87
N GLN A 209 -14.58 -2.10 3.97
CA GLN A 209 -13.40 -2.39 3.17
C GLN A 209 -12.56 -1.13 3.04
N VAL A 210 -11.23 -1.30 2.99
CA VAL A 210 -10.28 -0.26 2.65
C VAL A 210 -9.48 -0.67 1.42
N LEU A 211 -9.19 0.30 0.53
CA LEU A 211 -8.38 0.09 -0.65
C LEU A 211 -6.89 0.26 -0.30
N ALA A 212 -6.43 -0.57 0.62
CA ALA A 212 -5.07 -0.63 1.18
C ALA A 212 -4.78 -2.05 1.71
N PRO A 213 -3.50 -2.48 1.82
CA PRO A 213 -2.26 -1.73 1.57
C PRO A 213 -1.81 -1.70 0.11
N ASP A 214 -0.99 -0.70 -0.24
CA ASP A 214 -0.24 -0.66 -1.48
C ASP A 214 1.02 -1.54 -1.37
N LEU A 215 1.20 -2.49 -2.30
CA LEU A 215 2.32 -3.45 -2.33
C LEU A 215 3.23 -3.28 -3.54
N ASP A 216 3.09 -2.18 -4.24
CA ASP A 216 3.96 -1.83 -5.35
C ASP A 216 5.40 -1.59 -4.85
N LEU A 217 6.38 -1.91 -5.71
CA LEU A 217 7.78 -1.69 -5.38
C LEU A 217 8.21 -0.29 -5.81
N GLY A 218 8.56 0.57 -4.87
CA GLY A 218 9.03 1.93 -5.10
C GLY A 218 10.42 1.99 -5.73
N ARG A 219 10.59 1.51 -6.95
CA ARG A 219 11.89 1.40 -7.64
C ARG A 219 12.21 2.55 -8.58
N ASP A 220 11.20 3.29 -9.00
CA ASP A 220 11.36 4.45 -9.87
C ASP A 220 10.97 5.75 -9.15
N ALA A 221 11.96 6.56 -8.82
CA ALA A 221 11.75 7.81 -8.09
C ALA A 221 11.00 8.89 -8.91
N ARG A 222 10.82 8.70 -10.21
CA ARG A 222 10.03 9.60 -11.06
C ARG A 222 8.53 9.45 -10.82
N TRP A 223 8.09 8.27 -10.44
CA TRP A 223 6.69 7.93 -10.22
C TRP A 223 6.08 8.73 -9.07
N GLY A 224 4.92 9.36 -9.30
CA GLY A 224 4.25 10.24 -8.34
C GLY A 224 3.75 9.54 -7.10
N ARG A 225 3.38 8.24 -7.21
CA ARG A 225 2.79 7.43 -6.15
C ARG A 225 3.81 6.67 -5.28
N ILE A 226 5.10 6.96 -5.43
CA ILE A 226 6.15 6.22 -4.68
C ILE A 226 5.97 6.33 -3.16
N GLU A 227 5.36 7.41 -2.66
CA GLU A 227 5.07 7.62 -1.23
C GLU A 227 4.09 6.60 -0.65
N GLU A 228 3.21 6.04 -1.48
CA GLU A 228 2.22 5.05 -1.08
C GLU A 228 2.84 3.67 -0.81
N THR A 229 4.06 3.43 -1.33
CA THR A 229 4.74 2.14 -1.27
C THR A 229 5.56 1.97 0.02
N TYR A 230 5.81 0.72 0.40
CA TYR A 230 6.76 0.41 1.47
C TYR A 230 8.23 0.38 1.00
N GLY A 231 8.54 0.98 -0.13
CA GLY A 231 9.88 1.12 -0.68
C GLY A 231 10.24 0.10 -1.75
N GLU A 232 11.56 -0.04 -2.01
CA GLU A 232 12.05 -0.79 -3.18
C GLU A 232 12.21 -2.30 -2.95
N ASP A 233 12.29 -2.74 -1.69
CA ASP A 233 12.70 -4.10 -1.36
C ASP A 233 11.52 -5.08 -1.23
N PRO A 234 11.47 -6.18 -2.01
CA PRO A 234 10.35 -7.12 -1.98
C PRO A 234 10.12 -7.77 -0.62
N TYR A 235 11.19 -8.07 0.14
CA TYR A 235 11.07 -8.69 1.45
C TYR A 235 10.49 -7.72 2.48
N LEU A 236 11.00 -6.48 2.56
CA LEU A 236 10.47 -5.45 3.45
C LEU A 236 8.99 -5.18 3.15
N VAL A 237 8.65 -4.96 1.86
CA VAL A 237 7.25 -4.77 1.43
C VAL A 237 6.39 -5.95 1.85
N SER A 238 6.86 -7.19 1.69
CA SER A 238 6.09 -8.37 2.09
C SER A 238 5.80 -8.43 3.58
N ARG A 239 6.76 -8.05 4.44
CA ARG A 239 6.57 -8.04 5.90
C ARG A 239 5.62 -6.94 6.34
N MET A 240 5.74 -5.74 5.76
CA MET A 240 4.81 -4.63 5.99
C MET A 240 3.40 -4.98 5.51
N ALA A 241 3.28 -5.64 4.35
CA ALA A 241 2.02 -6.13 3.81
C ALA A 241 1.28 -7.08 4.76
N VAL A 242 2.00 -8.10 5.27
CA VAL A 242 1.43 -9.05 6.25
C VAL A 242 0.98 -8.32 7.52
N ALA A 243 1.75 -7.36 8.01
CA ALA A 243 1.40 -6.54 9.17
C ALA A 243 0.14 -5.70 8.91
N ALA A 244 0.06 -5.05 7.74
CA ALA A 244 -1.07 -4.22 7.35
C ALA A 244 -2.36 -5.04 7.22
N VAL A 245 -2.33 -6.17 6.49
CA VAL A 245 -3.51 -7.04 6.35
C VAL A 245 -4.00 -7.53 7.72
N LYS A 246 -3.08 -7.97 8.60
CA LYS A 246 -3.44 -8.41 9.96
C LYS A 246 -3.94 -7.26 10.83
N GLY A 247 -3.46 -6.04 10.62
CA GLY A 247 -3.97 -4.83 11.26
C GLY A 247 -5.40 -4.51 10.82
N PHE A 248 -5.66 -4.51 9.51
CA PHE A 248 -6.97 -4.23 8.96
C PHE A 248 -8.01 -5.31 9.25
N GLN A 249 -7.66 -6.60 9.10
CA GLN A 249 -8.63 -7.71 9.16
C GLN A 249 -8.70 -8.42 10.52
N GLY A 250 -7.75 -8.16 11.43
CA GLY A 250 -7.66 -8.89 12.69
C GLY A 250 -7.07 -10.30 12.52
N ALA A 251 -7.35 -11.19 13.46
CA ALA A 251 -6.68 -12.48 13.59
C ALA A 251 -7.44 -13.69 13.02
N GLY A 252 -8.67 -13.53 12.57
CA GLY A 252 -9.53 -14.66 12.20
C GLY A 252 -10.05 -14.59 10.77
N PRO A 253 -10.74 -15.64 10.31
CA PRO A 253 -11.44 -15.61 9.02
C PRO A 253 -12.65 -14.69 9.03
N ASN A 254 -13.28 -14.48 10.19
CA ASN A 254 -14.37 -13.52 10.39
C ASN A 254 -13.79 -12.15 10.74
N ILE A 255 -14.32 -11.12 10.13
CA ILE A 255 -13.96 -9.75 10.42
C ILE A 255 -14.94 -9.22 11.48
N ASP A 256 -14.41 -8.86 12.63
CA ASP A 256 -15.22 -8.35 13.74
C ASP A 256 -15.66 -6.89 13.53
N ASN A 257 -16.34 -6.33 14.53
CA ASN A 257 -16.87 -4.96 14.46
C ASN A 257 -15.82 -3.84 14.67
N GLN A 258 -14.54 -4.17 14.75
CA GLN A 258 -13.43 -3.22 14.83
C GLN A 258 -12.50 -3.26 13.62
N HIS A 259 -12.70 -4.25 12.74
CA HIS A 259 -11.83 -4.51 11.59
C HIS A 259 -12.60 -4.37 10.28
N VAL A 260 -11.83 -4.25 9.18
CA VAL A 260 -12.33 -4.09 7.82
C VAL A 260 -11.59 -5.02 6.85
N ILE A 261 -12.14 -5.25 5.67
CA ILE A 261 -11.47 -5.96 4.59
C ILE A 261 -10.30 -5.14 4.08
N ALA A 262 -9.11 -5.74 4.02
CA ALA A 262 -7.95 -5.21 3.33
C ALA A 262 -8.00 -5.55 1.84
N THR A 263 -7.57 -4.63 0.98
CA THR A 263 -7.46 -4.82 -0.46
C THR A 263 -6.01 -4.65 -0.88
N LEU A 264 -5.35 -5.74 -1.30
CA LEU A 264 -3.98 -5.64 -1.81
C LEU A 264 -3.98 -4.91 -3.15
N LYS A 265 -3.18 -3.87 -3.29
CA LYS A 265 -3.06 -3.09 -4.53
C LYS A 265 -1.59 -2.76 -4.83
N HIS A 266 -1.22 -2.53 -6.08
CA HIS A 266 -1.99 -2.81 -7.29
C HIS A 266 -1.41 -4.05 -7.98
N PHE A 267 -2.17 -5.10 -8.17
CA PHE A 267 -1.69 -6.38 -8.69
C PHE A 267 -1.71 -6.39 -10.22
N ALA A 268 -0.55 -6.20 -10.94
CA ALA A 268 0.79 -6.14 -10.37
C ALA A 268 1.75 -5.32 -11.27
N ALA A 269 2.95 -5.10 -10.76
CA ALA A 269 4.06 -4.46 -11.48
C ALA A 269 3.80 -2.98 -11.81
N HIS A 270 3.08 -2.26 -10.97
CA HIS A 270 2.73 -0.85 -11.14
C HIS A 270 3.87 0.10 -10.72
N GLY A 271 4.66 -0.27 -9.72
CA GLY A 271 5.67 0.59 -9.09
C GLY A 271 6.93 0.90 -9.91
N GLN A 272 7.03 0.45 -11.15
CA GLN A 272 8.12 0.81 -12.08
C GLN A 272 7.63 0.78 -13.53
N PRO A 273 6.78 1.74 -13.93
CA PRO A 273 6.27 1.82 -15.29
C PRO A 273 7.35 2.27 -16.28
N GLU A 274 7.15 2.01 -17.58
CA GLU A 274 7.98 2.57 -18.62
C GLU A 274 7.97 4.10 -18.53
N SER A 275 9.12 4.72 -18.79
CA SER A 275 9.35 6.17 -18.71
C SER A 275 9.17 6.79 -17.31
N GLY A 276 8.90 5.98 -16.28
CA GLY A 276 8.60 6.48 -14.92
C GLY A 276 7.25 7.17 -14.81
N THR A 277 6.35 6.93 -15.76
CA THR A 277 5.01 7.57 -15.78
C THR A 277 3.94 6.62 -15.27
N ASN A 278 2.99 7.17 -14.52
CA ASN A 278 1.88 6.40 -14.00
C ASN A 278 1.11 5.69 -15.14
N ILE A 279 0.66 4.46 -14.88
CA ILE A 279 -0.08 3.62 -15.84
C ILE A 279 0.77 3.16 -17.05
N GLY A 280 2.06 3.45 -17.10
CA GLY A 280 2.94 2.93 -18.15
C GLY A 280 3.07 1.39 -18.10
N PRO A 281 3.43 0.71 -19.23
CA PRO A 281 3.54 -0.74 -19.29
C PRO A 281 4.53 -1.34 -18.29
N GLY A 282 4.14 -2.46 -17.66
CA GLY A 282 4.99 -3.26 -16.76
C GLY A 282 5.68 -4.40 -17.51
N ASN A 283 6.58 -4.11 -18.44
CA ASN A 283 7.24 -5.09 -19.31
C ASN A 283 8.42 -5.80 -18.64
N PHE A 284 8.10 -6.81 -17.83
CA PHE A 284 9.08 -7.64 -17.12
C PHE A 284 8.96 -9.10 -17.52
N SER A 285 10.11 -9.82 -17.51
CA SER A 285 10.08 -11.27 -17.65
C SER A 285 9.30 -11.93 -16.50
N GLU A 286 8.68 -13.07 -16.76
CA GLU A 286 7.94 -13.83 -15.74
C GLU A 286 8.81 -14.10 -14.49
N ARG A 287 10.12 -14.35 -14.65
CA ARG A 287 11.05 -14.51 -13.53
C ARG A 287 11.11 -13.27 -12.64
N ILE A 288 11.25 -12.08 -13.24
CA ILE A 288 11.29 -10.82 -12.48
C ILE A 288 9.94 -10.56 -11.81
N LEU A 289 8.84 -10.80 -12.52
CA LEU A 289 7.50 -10.68 -11.94
C LEU A 289 7.38 -11.56 -10.69
N ARG A 290 7.68 -12.86 -10.78
CA ARG A 290 7.52 -13.81 -9.69
C ARG A 290 8.47 -13.62 -8.51
N GLU A 291 9.74 -13.22 -8.78
CA GLU A 291 10.74 -13.07 -7.72
C GLU A 291 10.71 -11.71 -7.04
N GLN A 292 10.15 -10.69 -7.68
CA GLN A 292 10.15 -9.33 -7.19
C GLN A 292 8.74 -8.77 -7.00
N PHE A 293 8.02 -8.46 -8.10
CA PHE A 293 6.73 -7.79 -8.03
C PHE A 293 5.59 -8.63 -7.43
N PHE A 294 5.56 -9.93 -7.69
CA PHE A 294 4.55 -10.83 -7.15
C PHE A 294 4.86 -11.29 -5.73
N TYR A 295 6.13 -11.24 -5.32
CA TYR A 295 6.57 -11.77 -4.05
C TYR A 295 5.83 -11.15 -2.85
N PRO A 296 5.67 -9.82 -2.73
CA PRO A 296 4.90 -9.23 -1.63
C PRO A 296 3.45 -9.69 -1.59
N PHE A 297 2.79 -9.76 -2.75
CA PHE A 297 1.40 -10.23 -2.87
C PHE A 297 1.27 -11.71 -2.50
N GLN A 298 2.17 -12.55 -3.02
CA GLN A 298 2.17 -13.98 -2.70
C GLN A 298 2.29 -14.21 -1.19
N VAL A 299 3.23 -13.54 -0.56
CA VAL A 299 3.46 -13.64 0.89
C VAL A 299 2.24 -13.13 1.66
N ALA A 300 1.66 -12.01 1.29
CA ALA A 300 0.46 -11.48 1.93
C ALA A 300 -0.74 -12.44 1.79
N VAL A 301 -0.95 -13.01 0.59
CA VAL A 301 -2.03 -14.00 0.34
C VAL A 301 -1.84 -15.24 1.19
N THR A 302 -0.62 -15.79 1.25
CA THR A 302 -0.37 -17.08 1.92
C THR A 302 -0.22 -16.96 3.43
N GLU A 303 0.25 -15.82 3.98
CA GLU A 303 0.51 -15.66 5.41
C GLU A 303 -0.53 -14.82 6.16
N ALA A 304 -1.28 -13.95 5.46
CA ALA A 304 -2.25 -13.06 6.09
C ALA A 304 -3.69 -13.22 5.58
N GLY A 305 -3.91 -13.85 4.44
CA GLY A 305 -5.24 -14.19 3.93
C GLY A 305 -6.12 -12.96 3.66
N PRO A 306 -5.68 -11.99 2.82
CA PRO A 306 -6.50 -10.83 2.48
C PRO A 306 -7.79 -11.27 1.80
N MET A 307 -8.88 -10.52 2.02
CA MET A 307 -10.17 -10.84 1.45
C MET A 307 -10.43 -10.13 0.12
N SER A 308 -9.60 -9.15 -0.26
CA SER A 308 -9.73 -8.45 -1.54
C SER A 308 -8.37 -8.18 -2.19
N VAL A 309 -8.37 -8.13 -3.52
CA VAL A 309 -7.23 -7.74 -4.37
C VAL A 309 -7.76 -6.81 -5.46
N MET A 310 -6.93 -5.81 -5.82
CA MET A 310 -7.19 -4.85 -6.88
C MET A 310 -6.13 -5.01 -7.96
N PRO A 311 -6.49 -5.31 -9.22
CA PRO A 311 -5.56 -5.31 -10.35
C PRO A 311 -5.02 -3.90 -10.60
N SER A 312 -3.80 -3.82 -11.11
CA SER A 312 -3.18 -2.55 -11.49
C SER A 312 -3.73 -1.99 -12.81
N TYR A 313 -3.55 -0.70 -13.02
CA TYR A 313 -3.94 -0.06 -14.29
C TYR A 313 -3.11 -0.51 -15.50
N ASN A 314 -1.84 -0.82 -15.31
CA ASN A 314 -0.93 -1.15 -16.39
C ASN A 314 -1.21 -2.51 -17.04
N GLU A 315 -0.68 -2.71 -18.24
CA GLU A 315 -0.56 -4.03 -18.85
C GLU A 315 0.78 -4.70 -18.53
N ILE A 316 0.78 -6.03 -18.61
CA ILE A 316 1.97 -6.89 -18.56
C ILE A 316 2.03 -7.68 -19.86
N ASP A 317 3.11 -7.51 -20.62
CA ASP A 317 3.27 -8.18 -21.91
C ASP A 317 2.06 -7.98 -22.85
N GLY A 318 1.59 -6.72 -22.91
CA GLY A 318 0.44 -6.32 -23.74
C GLY A 318 -0.93 -6.79 -23.24
N SER A 319 -1.00 -7.43 -22.05
CA SER A 319 -2.26 -7.86 -21.45
C SER A 319 -2.61 -6.97 -20.26
N PRO A 320 -3.66 -6.11 -20.36
CA PRO A 320 -4.08 -5.27 -19.24
C PRO A 320 -4.43 -6.11 -18.02
N SER A 321 -4.00 -5.69 -16.82
CA SER A 321 -4.16 -6.48 -15.59
C SER A 321 -5.63 -6.80 -15.30
N HIS A 322 -6.57 -5.91 -15.62
CA HIS A 322 -8.02 -6.12 -15.47
C HIS A 322 -8.62 -7.17 -16.43
N ALA A 323 -7.90 -7.53 -17.50
CA ALA A 323 -8.31 -8.56 -18.47
C ALA A 323 -7.31 -9.74 -18.54
N ASN A 324 -6.34 -9.78 -17.62
CA ASN A 324 -5.27 -10.77 -17.63
C ASN A 324 -5.66 -12.04 -16.85
N ARG A 325 -6.23 -13.01 -17.55
CA ARG A 325 -6.63 -14.29 -16.97
C ARG A 325 -5.45 -15.07 -16.35
N TRP A 326 -4.25 -14.99 -16.96
CA TRP A 326 -3.06 -15.63 -16.39
C TRP A 326 -2.75 -15.05 -15.02
N LEU A 327 -2.78 -13.72 -14.89
CA LEU A 327 -2.52 -13.03 -13.64
C LEU A 327 -3.56 -13.36 -12.56
N LEU A 328 -4.85 -13.18 -12.88
CA LEU A 328 -5.93 -13.22 -11.88
C LEU A 328 -6.45 -14.63 -11.58
N GLN A 329 -6.51 -15.52 -12.58
CA GLN A 329 -6.98 -16.89 -12.36
C GLN A 329 -5.81 -17.84 -12.11
N LYS A 330 -4.81 -17.90 -13.03
CA LYS A 330 -3.73 -18.88 -12.92
C LYS A 330 -2.82 -18.58 -11.73
N VAL A 331 -2.24 -17.37 -11.65
CA VAL A 331 -1.27 -17.04 -10.60
C VAL A 331 -1.98 -16.81 -9.26
N LEU A 332 -2.93 -15.87 -9.20
CA LEU A 332 -3.53 -15.44 -7.93
C LEU A 332 -4.42 -16.54 -7.32
N ARG A 333 -5.36 -17.11 -8.10
CA ARG A 333 -6.34 -18.06 -7.55
C ARG A 333 -5.86 -19.52 -7.55
N GLU A 334 -5.31 -20.01 -8.68
CA GLU A 334 -4.95 -21.43 -8.77
C GLU A 334 -3.62 -21.74 -8.07
N GLU A 335 -2.56 -20.93 -8.30
CA GLU A 335 -1.25 -21.21 -7.72
C GLU A 335 -1.15 -20.76 -6.26
N TRP A 336 -1.66 -19.58 -5.91
CA TRP A 336 -1.55 -19.05 -4.52
C TRP A 336 -2.77 -19.38 -3.65
N GLY A 337 -3.86 -19.82 -4.26
CA GLY A 337 -5.06 -20.24 -3.54
C GLY A 337 -5.91 -19.09 -2.98
N PHE A 338 -5.82 -17.89 -3.56
CA PHE A 338 -6.63 -16.73 -3.14
C PHE A 338 -8.13 -17.04 -3.23
N LYS A 339 -8.86 -16.82 -2.14
CA LYS A 339 -10.30 -17.15 -2.01
C LYS A 339 -11.20 -15.92 -1.99
N GLY A 340 -10.64 -14.73 -1.80
CA GLY A 340 -11.40 -13.49 -1.72
C GLY A 340 -11.94 -13.01 -3.07
N PHE A 341 -12.52 -11.83 -3.09
CA PHE A 341 -13.04 -11.20 -4.29
C PHE A 341 -12.05 -10.18 -4.87
N ILE A 342 -12.17 -9.91 -6.17
CA ILE A 342 -11.33 -8.97 -6.90
C ILE A 342 -12.18 -7.76 -7.27
N VAL A 343 -11.82 -6.59 -6.77
CA VAL A 343 -12.40 -5.30 -7.21
C VAL A 343 -11.56 -4.74 -8.34
N SER A 344 -12.17 -4.05 -9.31
CA SER A 344 -11.40 -3.26 -10.27
C SER A 344 -10.72 -2.09 -9.55
N ASP A 345 -9.64 -1.56 -10.12
CA ASP A 345 -9.27 -0.18 -9.83
C ASP A 345 -10.30 0.79 -10.43
N TYR A 346 -10.27 2.05 -9.99
CA TYR A 346 -11.26 3.03 -10.42
C TYR A 346 -11.21 3.22 -11.93
N PHE A 347 -12.37 3.00 -12.58
CA PHE A 347 -12.50 3.03 -14.04
C PHE A 347 -11.70 1.98 -14.82
N GLY A 348 -10.97 1.07 -14.14
CA GLY A 348 -10.03 0.13 -14.76
C GLY A 348 -10.68 -0.82 -15.79
N ILE A 349 -11.96 -1.17 -15.65
CA ILE A 349 -12.68 -1.93 -16.68
C ILE A 349 -12.95 -1.06 -17.92
N ASN A 350 -13.35 0.19 -17.72
CA ASN A 350 -13.56 1.13 -18.83
C ASN A 350 -12.25 1.49 -19.54
N GLU A 351 -11.11 1.45 -18.84
CA GLU A 351 -9.80 1.68 -19.46
C GLU A 351 -9.39 0.61 -20.49
N LEU A 352 -9.97 -0.57 -20.44
CA LEU A 352 -9.82 -1.56 -21.53
C LEU A 352 -10.28 -1.00 -22.87
N ILE A 353 -11.21 -0.04 -22.88
CA ILE A 353 -11.70 0.67 -24.06
C ILE A 353 -10.88 1.94 -24.30
N THR A 354 -10.81 2.80 -23.27
CA THR A 354 -10.35 4.17 -23.42
C THR A 354 -8.82 4.31 -23.49
N ARG A 355 -8.09 3.47 -22.76
CA ARG A 355 -6.61 3.49 -22.66
C ARG A 355 -5.98 2.33 -23.44
N HIS A 356 -6.29 1.10 -23.08
CA HIS A 356 -5.62 -0.09 -23.63
C HIS A 356 -6.10 -0.50 -25.04
N LYS A 357 -7.28 -0.05 -25.48
CA LYS A 357 -7.84 -0.35 -26.81
C LYS A 357 -8.01 -1.84 -27.11
N VAL A 358 -8.22 -2.66 -26.06
CA VAL A 358 -8.42 -4.12 -26.18
C VAL A 358 -9.89 -4.52 -26.16
N ALA A 359 -10.80 -3.59 -25.87
CA ALA A 359 -12.24 -3.78 -25.97
C ALA A 359 -12.86 -2.68 -26.84
N ALA A 360 -13.85 -3.03 -27.66
CA ALA A 360 -14.48 -2.09 -28.59
C ALA A 360 -15.62 -1.28 -27.93
N ASN A 361 -16.18 -1.80 -26.83
CA ASN A 361 -17.35 -1.21 -26.16
C ASN A 361 -17.47 -1.74 -24.71
N PRO A 362 -18.33 -1.12 -23.86
CA PRO A 362 -18.52 -1.56 -22.48
C PRO A 362 -18.87 -3.04 -22.32
N ALA A 363 -19.67 -3.59 -23.20
CA ALA A 363 -20.06 -5.01 -23.14
C ALA A 363 -18.86 -5.94 -23.30
N GLU A 364 -17.95 -5.66 -24.21
CA GLU A 364 -16.73 -6.46 -24.38
C GLU A 364 -15.78 -6.26 -23.19
N ALA A 365 -15.64 -5.04 -22.68
CA ALA A 365 -14.80 -4.75 -21.52
C ALA A 365 -15.28 -5.50 -20.27
N ALA A 366 -16.57 -5.41 -19.94
CA ALA A 366 -17.17 -6.12 -18.82
C ALA A 366 -16.99 -7.65 -18.93
N ARG A 367 -17.25 -8.21 -20.10
CA ARG A 367 -17.06 -9.65 -20.33
C ARG A 367 -15.62 -10.07 -20.11
N ARG A 368 -14.64 -9.36 -20.71
CA ARG A 368 -13.21 -9.69 -20.55
C ARG A 368 -12.77 -9.60 -19.10
N ALA A 369 -13.20 -8.59 -18.37
CA ALA A 369 -12.84 -8.40 -16.97
C ALA A 369 -13.45 -9.50 -16.08
N LEU A 370 -14.75 -9.80 -16.24
CA LEU A 370 -15.42 -10.85 -15.48
C LEU A 370 -14.82 -12.24 -15.77
N GLU A 371 -14.55 -12.58 -17.06
CA GLU A 371 -13.91 -13.83 -17.46
C GLU A 371 -12.45 -13.94 -17.00
N ALA A 372 -11.75 -12.81 -16.86
CA ALA A 372 -10.42 -12.76 -16.25
C ALA A 372 -10.46 -12.96 -14.74
N GLY A 373 -11.58 -12.66 -14.07
CA GLY A 373 -11.79 -12.90 -12.65
C GLY A 373 -12.01 -11.66 -11.81
N VAL A 374 -12.21 -10.48 -12.41
CA VAL A 374 -12.67 -9.28 -11.70
C VAL A 374 -14.12 -9.49 -11.29
N ASP A 375 -14.41 -9.35 -9.99
CA ASP A 375 -15.71 -9.66 -9.42
C ASP A 375 -16.62 -8.43 -9.28
N MET A 376 -16.03 -7.24 -9.16
CA MET A 376 -16.76 -5.99 -8.90
C MET A 376 -16.14 -4.82 -9.64
N GLU A 377 -17.00 -4.02 -10.28
CA GLU A 377 -16.62 -2.78 -10.96
C GLU A 377 -16.62 -1.59 -10.00
N LEU A 378 -15.50 -0.83 -9.92
CA LEU A 378 -15.38 0.42 -9.20
C LEU A 378 -15.07 1.58 -10.15
N PRO A 379 -15.38 2.85 -9.80
CA PRO A 379 -16.19 3.29 -8.68
C PRO A 379 -17.68 3.44 -9.04
N HIS A 380 -18.04 3.27 -10.31
CA HIS A 380 -19.38 3.46 -10.87
C HIS A 380 -19.76 2.34 -11.80
N ILE A 381 -21.06 2.18 -12.01
CA ILE A 381 -21.62 1.32 -13.04
C ILE A 381 -21.36 1.96 -14.41
N GLN A 382 -20.42 1.39 -15.17
CA GLN A 382 -20.07 1.86 -16.52
C GLN A 382 -20.12 0.75 -17.56
N CYS A 383 -19.76 -0.47 -17.16
CA CYS A 383 -19.61 -1.59 -18.06
C CYS A 383 -20.45 -2.79 -17.63
N ASN A 384 -20.51 -3.07 -16.33
CA ASN A 384 -21.13 -4.31 -15.81
C ASN A 384 -22.65 -4.40 -16.07
N ASP A 385 -23.36 -3.30 -16.16
CA ASP A 385 -24.79 -3.28 -16.53
C ASP A 385 -25.06 -3.99 -17.89
N SER A 386 -24.10 -3.97 -18.78
CA SER A 386 -24.15 -4.64 -20.08
C SER A 386 -24.09 -6.17 -19.99
N LEU A 387 -23.66 -6.74 -18.87
CA LEU A 387 -23.58 -8.20 -18.68
C LEU A 387 -24.95 -8.86 -18.65
N LEU A 388 -26.01 -8.15 -18.24
CA LEU A 388 -27.36 -8.68 -18.21
C LEU A 388 -27.82 -9.23 -19.58
N ALA A 389 -27.62 -8.45 -20.64
CA ALA A 389 -27.94 -8.88 -21.99
C ALA A 389 -27.06 -10.04 -22.46
N GLN A 390 -25.78 -10.00 -22.15
CA GLN A 390 -24.82 -11.01 -22.58
C GLN A 390 -25.02 -12.37 -21.88
N ILE A 391 -25.53 -12.39 -20.66
CA ILE A 391 -25.90 -13.62 -19.97
C ILE A 391 -27.19 -14.18 -20.51
N LYS A 392 -28.19 -13.32 -20.77
CA LYS A 392 -29.49 -13.73 -21.37
C LYS A 392 -29.34 -14.34 -22.78
N ASP A 393 -28.36 -13.88 -23.55
CA ASP A 393 -28.10 -14.43 -24.91
C ASP A 393 -26.97 -15.50 -24.92
N GLY A 394 -26.45 -15.89 -23.76
CA GLY A 394 -25.50 -16.99 -23.61
C GLY A 394 -24.03 -16.66 -23.97
N ARG A 395 -23.67 -15.40 -24.23
CA ARG A 395 -22.29 -14.98 -24.50
C ARG A 395 -21.42 -15.01 -23.23
N VAL A 396 -22.04 -14.78 -22.08
CA VAL A 396 -21.40 -14.91 -20.76
C VAL A 396 -22.13 -15.99 -19.97
N SER A 397 -21.36 -16.89 -19.36
CA SER A 397 -21.94 -17.96 -18.53
C SER A 397 -22.49 -17.39 -17.22
N ILE A 398 -23.72 -17.77 -16.86
CA ILE A 398 -24.28 -17.44 -15.54
C ILE A 398 -23.41 -17.99 -14.40
N ALA A 399 -22.75 -19.13 -14.59
CA ALA A 399 -21.87 -19.69 -13.59
C ALA A 399 -20.65 -18.78 -13.31
N THR A 400 -20.19 -18.01 -14.29
CA THR A 400 -19.11 -17.03 -14.08
C THR A 400 -19.59 -15.89 -13.18
N LEU A 401 -20.80 -15.36 -13.43
CA LEU A 401 -21.42 -14.35 -12.55
C LEU A 401 -21.70 -14.91 -11.17
N ASP A 402 -22.24 -16.12 -11.06
CA ASP A 402 -22.52 -16.78 -9.78
C ASP A 402 -21.24 -16.96 -8.94
N GLY A 403 -20.12 -17.26 -9.58
CA GLY A 403 -18.82 -17.33 -8.91
C GLY A 403 -18.39 -15.98 -8.34
N ALA A 404 -18.55 -14.89 -9.08
CA ALA A 404 -18.22 -13.54 -8.59
C ALA A 404 -19.14 -13.14 -7.41
N VAL A 405 -20.45 -13.30 -7.59
CA VAL A 405 -21.45 -12.98 -6.57
C VAL A 405 -21.25 -13.79 -5.30
N SER A 406 -20.93 -15.09 -5.41
CA SER A 406 -20.64 -15.95 -4.26
C SER A 406 -19.50 -15.41 -3.39
N ARG A 407 -18.41 -14.93 -4.00
CA ARG A 407 -17.26 -14.36 -3.27
C ARG A 407 -17.64 -13.05 -2.56
N ILE A 408 -18.42 -12.19 -3.22
CA ILE A 408 -18.92 -10.93 -2.63
C ILE A 408 -19.86 -11.23 -1.46
N LEU A 409 -20.82 -12.15 -1.62
CA LEU A 409 -21.74 -12.54 -0.55
C LEU A 409 -20.99 -13.18 0.63
N GLN A 410 -20.01 -14.03 0.34
CA GLN A 410 -19.14 -14.61 1.38
C GLN A 410 -18.48 -13.51 2.23
N ALA A 411 -17.93 -12.47 1.59
CA ALA A 411 -17.34 -11.33 2.29
C ALA A 411 -18.38 -10.61 3.18
N LYS A 412 -19.59 -10.37 2.68
CA LYS A 412 -20.69 -9.75 3.47
C LYS A 412 -21.10 -10.59 4.68
N PHE A 413 -21.12 -11.91 4.57
CA PHE A 413 -21.39 -12.80 5.69
C PHE A 413 -20.24 -12.82 6.70
N LEU A 414 -19.00 -12.87 6.25
CA LEU A 414 -17.82 -12.86 7.11
C LEU A 414 -17.64 -11.53 7.85
N LEU A 415 -18.12 -10.41 7.30
CA LEU A 415 -18.24 -9.11 7.97
C LEU A 415 -19.38 -9.05 8.99
N GLY A 416 -20.26 -10.06 9.04
CA GLY A 416 -21.43 -10.09 9.93
C GLY A 416 -22.53 -9.09 9.58
N LEU A 417 -22.58 -8.60 8.32
CA LEU A 417 -23.49 -7.52 7.93
C LEU A 417 -24.96 -7.90 7.95
N PHE A 418 -25.28 -9.18 7.83
CA PHE A 418 -26.66 -9.65 7.93
C PHE A 418 -27.19 -9.65 9.36
N GLU A 419 -26.29 -9.73 10.34
CA GLU A 419 -26.60 -9.72 11.78
C GLU A 419 -26.42 -8.32 12.38
N HIS A 420 -25.37 -7.61 11.98
CA HIS A 420 -24.95 -6.33 12.54
C HIS A 420 -24.67 -5.30 11.43
N PRO A 421 -25.70 -4.84 10.70
CA PRO A 421 -25.52 -3.94 9.57
C PRO A 421 -25.20 -2.49 9.96
N TYR A 422 -25.36 -2.12 11.24
CA TYR A 422 -25.23 -0.73 11.71
C TYR A 422 -24.05 -0.57 12.67
N VAL A 423 -23.57 0.66 12.77
CA VAL A 423 -22.51 1.07 13.69
C VAL A 423 -23.05 2.04 14.76
N ASP A 424 -22.33 2.16 15.87
CA ASP A 424 -22.69 3.07 16.95
C ASP A 424 -22.08 4.46 16.70
N PRO A 425 -22.90 5.53 16.51
CA PRO A 425 -22.40 6.89 16.31
C PRO A 425 -21.62 7.46 17.50
N ASP A 426 -21.93 7.04 18.73
CA ASP A 426 -21.21 7.50 19.93
C ASP A 426 -19.82 6.85 20.01
N GLU A 427 -19.71 5.58 19.60
CA GLU A 427 -18.43 4.90 19.44
C GLU A 427 -17.56 5.59 18.36
N ALA A 428 -18.14 5.95 17.22
CA ALA A 428 -17.44 6.67 16.17
C ALA A 428 -16.80 7.97 16.70
N GLU A 429 -17.55 8.77 17.45
CA GLU A 429 -17.05 9.99 18.04
C GLU A 429 -15.92 9.74 19.06
N ARG A 430 -16.03 8.67 19.84
CA ARG A 430 -15.11 8.34 20.91
C ARG A 430 -13.77 7.78 20.41
N VAL A 431 -13.76 7.03 19.31
CA VAL A 431 -12.53 6.33 18.85
C VAL A 431 -11.70 7.15 17.90
N ASN A 432 -12.32 7.98 17.06
CA ASN A 432 -11.57 8.71 16.03
C ASN A 432 -10.66 9.79 16.63
N GLU A 433 -9.41 9.81 16.16
CA GLU A 433 -8.37 10.77 16.57
C GLU A 433 -8.27 10.97 18.11
N ASN A 434 -8.50 9.95 18.88
CA ASN A 434 -8.40 10.02 20.33
C ASN A 434 -6.94 10.17 20.80
N ALA A 435 -6.71 10.37 22.09
CA ALA A 435 -5.37 10.61 22.63
C ALA A 435 -4.40 9.43 22.41
N GLU A 436 -4.91 8.19 22.46
CA GLU A 436 -4.12 6.98 22.25
C GLU A 436 -3.66 6.88 20.79
N HIS A 437 -4.56 7.13 19.84
CA HIS A 437 -4.26 7.14 18.41
C HIS A 437 -3.25 8.23 18.04
N ARG A 438 -3.38 9.44 18.61
CA ARG A 438 -2.39 10.52 18.44
C ARG A 438 -1.02 10.16 19.02
N ALA A 439 -0.99 9.49 20.17
CA ALA A 439 0.26 9.02 20.76
C ALA A 439 0.96 7.99 19.85
N LEU A 440 0.19 7.10 19.23
CA LEU A 440 0.72 6.14 18.25
C LEU A 440 1.23 6.86 16.98
N ALA A 441 0.50 7.87 16.48
CA ALA A 441 0.96 8.69 15.35
C ALA A 441 2.30 9.39 15.67
N LEU A 442 2.45 9.92 16.87
CA LEU A 442 3.72 10.52 17.34
C LEU A 442 4.83 9.47 17.44
N LYS A 443 4.55 8.28 17.98
CA LYS A 443 5.53 7.17 18.03
C LYS A 443 6.02 6.82 16.62
N ALA A 444 5.09 6.60 15.70
CA ALA A 444 5.39 6.27 14.31
C ALA A 444 6.22 7.37 13.61
N ALA A 445 5.84 8.63 13.80
CA ALA A 445 6.58 9.77 13.26
C ALA A 445 8.02 9.85 13.78
N ARG A 446 8.23 9.63 15.07
CA ARG A 446 9.59 9.64 15.70
C ARG A 446 10.46 8.52 15.14
N GLU A 447 9.93 7.31 15.01
CA GLU A 447 10.66 6.15 14.51
C GLU A 447 10.96 6.22 13.01
N ALA A 448 10.15 6.95 12.24
CA ALA A 448 10.31 7.12 10.81
C ALA A 448 11.36 8.17 10.41
N ILE A 449 11.79 9.06 11.32
CA ILE A 449 12.79 10.09 11.00
C ILE A 449 14.16 9.45 10.78
N ILE A 450 14.80 9.79 9.65
CA ILE A 450 16.08 9.24 9.22
C ILE A 450 17.14 10.34 9.27
N LEU A 451 18.21 10.13 10.02
CA LEU A 451 19.39 10.99 10.00
C LEU A 451 20.33 10.53 8.89
N LEU A 452 20.40 11.28 7.80
CA LEU A 452 21.24 10.95 6.64
C LEU A 452 22.71 11.34 6.81
N LYS A 453 22.98 12.48 7.45
CA LYS A 453 24.32 13.04 7.66
C LYS A 453 24.37 13.83 8.96
N ASN A 454 25.51 13.77 9.67
CA ASN A 454 25.75 14.53 10.91
C ASN A 454 27.25 14.80 11.12
N ASP A 455 27.80 15.74 10.35
CA ASP A 455 29.20 16.13 10.46
C ASP A 455 29.44 16.87 11.77
N ASN A 456 30.54 16.54 12.41
CA ASN A 456 30.98 17.17 13.67
C ASN A 456 29.94 17.09 14.81
N ALA A 457 29.01 16.13 14.75
CA ALA A 457 27.94 15.96 15.70
C ALA A 457 27.16 17.29 15.94
N LEU A 458 26.78 17.97 14.84
CA LEU A 458 26.01 19.20 14.89
C LEU A 458 24.66 18.99 15.57
N VAL A 459 24.04 17.83 15.35
CA VAL A 459 22.82 17.40 16.04
C VAL A 459 23.12 16.22 16.96
N PRO A 460 22.39 16.06 18.11
CA PRO A 460 21.27 16.90 18.55
C PRO A 460 21.71 18.30 18.99
N LEU A 461 20.81 19.28 18.83
CA LEU A 461 21.05 20.66 19.26
C LEU A 461 20.99 20.76 20.80
N ASP A 462 22.01 21.40 21.39
CA ASP A 462 22.04 21.69 22.81
C ASP A 462 21.27 22.97 23.14
N ARG A 463 20.04 22.81 23.69
CA ARG A 463 19.17 23.93 24.09
C ARG A 463 19.80 24.93 25.04
N THR A 464 20.81 24.50 25.81
CA THR A 464 21.48 25.39 26.81
C THR A 464 22.46 26.37 26.16
N LYS A 465 22.90 26.07 24.93
CA LYS A 465 23.86 26.88 24.18
C LYS A 465 23.22 27.82 23.16
N LEU A 466 21.91 27.66 22.90
CA LEU A 466 21.19 28.43 21.88
C LEU A 466 20.39 29.57 22.51
N ARG A 467 20.41 30.71 21.84
CA ARG A 467 19.60 31.89 22.15
C ARG A 467 18.53 32.10 21.06
N SER A 468 18.82 31.64 19.86
CA SER A 468 17.94 31.83 18.73
C SER A 468 18.09 30.73 17.68
N ILE A 469 16.97 30.39 17.01
CA ILE A 469 16.91 29.41 15.93
C ILE A 469 16.16 30.04 14.75
N ALA A 470 16.74 29.99 13.55
CA ALA A 470 16.03 30.27 12.33
C ALA A 470 15.31 28.99 11.85
N VAL A 471 14.01 29.06 11.63
CA VAL A 471 13.20 28.00 11.01
C VAL A 471 12.74 28.53 9.67
N ILE A 472 13.25 27.94 8.59
CA ILE A 472 13.17 28.48 7.23
C ILE A 472 12.67 27.40 6.29
N GLY A 473 11.89 27.77 5.28
CA GLY A 473 11.54 26.87 4.18
C GLY A 473 10.04 26.78 3.93
N PRO A 474 9.65 26.34 2.71
CA PRO A 474 8.26 26.24 2.31
C PRO A 474 7.45 25.27 3.18
N ASN A 475 8.06 24.19 3.62
CA ASN A 475 7.41 23.17 4.43
C ASN A 475 7.62 23.36 5.95
N ALA A 476 8.21 24.47 6.39
CA ALA A 476 8.49 24.71 7.81
C ALA A 476 7.22 25.11 8.60
N GLY A 477 6.44 26.03 8.06
CA GLY A 477 5.21 26.55 8.69
C GLY A 477 3.93 25.82 8.26
N ARG A 478 4.02 24.93 7.28
CA ARG A 478 2.91 24.12 6.79
C ARG A 478 3.08 22.68 7.25
N LEU A 479 1.96 21.99 7.38
CA LEU A 479 1.95 20.54 7.55
C LEU A 479 1.60 19.91 6.21
N GLU A 480 2.56 19.25 5.59
CA GLU A 480 2.35 18.43 4.42
C GLU A 480 2.10 16.99 4.86
N LEU A 481 1.01 16.39 4.41
CA LEU A 481 0.60 15.03 4.76
C LEU A 481 0.80 14.04 3.60
N GLY A 482 0.92 14.54 2.37
CA GLY A 482 0.96 13.74 1.16
C GLY A 482 -0.42 13.36 0.65
N GLU A 483 -0.46 12.55 -0.39
CA GLU A 483 -1.69 12.08 -1.02
C GLU A 483 -2.43 11.08 -0.11
N TYR A 484 -3.71 10.83 -0.38
CA TYR A 484 -4.59 9.95 0.41
C TYR A 484 -4.59 10.27 1.90
N SER A 485 -4.54 11.56 2.23
CA SER A 485 -4.54 12.04 3.61
C SER A 485 -5.93 12.47 4.06
N GLY A 486 -6.32 12.03 5.24
CA GLY A 486 -7.50 12.54 5.94
C GLY A 486 -7.28 13.97 6.47
N GLY A 487 -8.34 14.56 7.01
CA GLY A 487 -8.28 15.90 7.65
C GLY A 487 -8.21 15.78 9.17
N PRO A 488 -7.06 15.43 9.79
CA PRO A 488 -6.97 15.35 11.24
C PRO A 488 -7.24 16.72 11.87
N ILE A 489 -7.88 16.73 13.04
CA ILE A 489 -8.19 17.97 13.79
C ILE A 489 -6.91 18.51 14.41
N HIS A 490 -6.11 17.60 14.97
CA HIS A 490 -4.87 17.96 15.64
C HIS A 490 -3.69 17.90 14.68
N LYS A 491 -3.06 19.03 14.45
CA LYS A 491 -1.97 19.21 13.47
C LYS A 491 -0.82 20.00 14.08
N VAL A 492 0.41 19.52 13.86
CA VAL A 492 1.61 20.21 14.36
C VAL A 492 2.62 20.39 13.24
N SER A 493 2.79 21.65 12.77
CA SER A 493 3.86 22.00 11.83
C SER A 493 5.24 21.93 12.50
N ILE A 494 6.32 21.83 11.70
CA ILE A 494 7.69 21.83 12.22
C ILE A 494 7.97 23.12 13.01
N LEU A 495 7.53 24.26 12.50
CA LEU A 495 7.63 25.54 13.18
C LEU A 495 6.95 25.53 14.54
N ASP A 496 5.73 25.01 14.62
CA ASP A 496 4.97 24.95 15.87
C ASP A 496 5.58 23.95 16.85
N GLY A 497 6.04 22.80 16.36
CA GLY A 497 6.74 21.81 17.18
C GLY A 497 8.00 22.39 17.82
N ILE A 498 8.84 23.07 17.03
CA ILE A 498 10.06 23.72 17.55
C ILE A 498 9.68 24.83 18.55
N LYS A 499 8.71 25.71 18.23
CA LYS A 499 8.26 26.75 19.16
C LYS A 499 7.78 26.20 20.50
N ARG A 500 6.91 25.19 20.44
CA ARG A 500 6.41 24.51 21.66
C ARG A 500 7.55 23.90 22.48
N LYS A 501 8.54 23.30 21.80
CA LYS A 501 9.66 22.60 22.44
C LYS A 501 10.60 23.57 23.18
N VAL A 502 10.91 24.71 22.60
CA VAL A 502 11.87 25.66 23.18
C VAL A 502 11.21 26.68 24.09
N GLY A 503 9.91 26.90 23.98
CA GLY A 503 9.15 27.94 24.72
C GLY A 503 9.78 29.33 24.54
N ASP A 504 9.67 30.16 25.58
CA ASP A 504 10.21 31.52 25.54
C ASP A 504 11.73 31.59 25.80
N LYS A 505 12.39 30.45 26.03
CA LYS A 505 13.83 30.42 26.37
C LYS A 505 14.73 30.64 25.16
N ILE A 506 14.28 30.30 23.97
CA ILE A 506 15.05 30.43 22.73
C ILE A 506 14.15 31.15 21.71
N LYS A 507 14.65 32.21 21.12
CA LYS A 507 13.92 32.98 20.12
C LYS A 507 13.83 32.17 18.81
N VAL A 508 12.62 31.88 18.34
CA VAL A 508 12.38 31.26 17.04
C VAL A 508 12.07 32.33 16.00
N ASN A 509 12.98 32.53 15.07
CA ASN A 509 12.84 33.40 13.92
C ASN A 509 12.36 32.57 12.72
N TYR A 510 11.34 33.04 12.01
CA TYR A 510 10.74 32.30 10.90
C TYR A 510 10.81 33.09 9.60
N ALA A 511 11.04 32.38 8.49
CA ALA A 511 10.84 32.86 7.13
C ALA A 511 10.40 31.70 6.21
N GLU A 512 9.44 31.93 5.35
CA GLU A 512 9.03 30.93 4.35
C GLU A 512 10.17 30.62 3.35
N GLY A 513 11.05 31.56 3.08
CA GLY A 513 12.22 31.40 2.22
C GLY A 513 11.91 31.32 0.72
N CYS A 514 11.02 30.41 0.33
CA CYS A 514 10.45 30.35 -1.02
C CYS A 514 9.11 29.61 -0.96
N LYS A 515 8.37 29.67 -2.05
CA LYS A 515 7.26 28.73 -2.33
C LYS A 515 7.72 27.70 -3.34
N ILE A 516 7.10 26.53 -3.35
CA ILE A 516 7.34 25.47 -4.36
C ILE A 516 6.45 25.74 -5.57
N THR A 517 5.15 25.79 -5.36
CA THR A 517 4.10 25.99 -6.35
C THR A 517 3.32 27.27 -6.05
N GLU A 518 2.57 27.75 -7.02
CA GLU A 518 1.70 28.92 -6.83
C GLU A 518 0.47 28.59 -5.98
N GLY A 519 0.07 27.32 -5.95
CA GLY A 519 -1.16 26.87 -5.32
C GLY A 519 -2.42 27.26 -6.11
N ASP A 520 -3.58 27.00 -5.54
CA ASP A 520 -4.87 27.37 -6.13
C ASP A 520 -4.96 28.90 -6.28
N PRO A 521 -5.21 29.41 -7.49
CA PRO A 521 -5.37 30.85 -7.75
C PRO A 521 -6.43 31.55 -6.88
N LYS A 522 -7.44 30.80 -6.42
CA LYS A 522 -8.54 31.35 -5.60
C LYS A 522 -8.18 31.43 -4.13
N THR A 523 -7.48 30.44 -3.62
CA THR A 523 -7.17 30.32 -2.19
C THR A 523 -5.69 30.52 -1.88
N GLY A 524 -4.79 30.39 -2.87
CA GLY A 524 -3.35 30.40 -2.71
C GLY A 524 -2.81 29.19 -1.94
N GLN A 525 -3.62 28.16 -1.76
CA GLN A 525 -3.26 26.92 -1.08
C GLN A 525 -3.05 25.80 -2.10
N PRO A 526 -2.04 24.94 -1.93
CA PRO A 526 -1.92 23.75 -2.74
C PRO A 526 -3.13 22.83 -2.59
N SER A 527 -3.52 22.21 -3.69
CA SER A 527 -4.60 21.23 -3.73
C SER A 527 -4.25 20.16 -4.73
N TRP A 528 -4.39 18.90 -4.34
CA TRP A 528 -4.17 17.79 -5.25
C TRP A 528 -5.26 17.68 -6.34
N HIS A 529 -6.40 18.33 -6.13
CA HIS A 529 -7.44 18.45 -7.17
C HIS A 529 -7.16 19.54 -8.20
N TYR A 530 -6.12 20.34 -7.98
CA TYR A 530 -5.78 21.41 -8.89
C TYR A 530 -4.93 20.87 -10.03
N ASP A 531 -5.49 20.85 -11.23
CA ASP A 531 -4.88 20.19 -12.39
C ASP A 531 -3.71 20.99 -13.01
N ASP A 532 -3.73 22.31 -12.90
CA ASP A 532 -2.72 23.20 -13.51
C ASP A 532 -1.64 23.60 -12.48
N VAL A 533 -0.73 22.67 -12.19
CA VAL A 533 0.37 22.90 -11.25
C VAL A 533 1.41 23.83 -11.86
N LYS A 534 1.67 24.97 -11.20
CA LYS A 534 2.67 25.96 -11.60
C LYS A 534 3.73 26.13 -10.53
N LEU A 535 4.99 26.14 -10.97
CA LEU A 535 6.07 26.55 -10.07
C LEU A 535 5.90 28.00 -9.65
N SER A 536 6.24 28.30 -8.43
CA SER A 536 6.18 29.63 -7.88
C SER A 536 7.10 30.62 -8.61
N ASN A 537 6.71 31.87 -8.65
CA ASN A 537 7.41 32.94 -9.35
C ASN A 537 8.85 33.14 -8.82
N PRO A 538 9.90 32.97 -9.67
CA PRO A 538 11.29 33.09 -9.24
C PRO A 538 11.66 34.48 -8.65
N ALA A 539 11.08 35.57 -9.16
CA ALA A 539 11.38 36.91 -8.67
C ALA A 539 10.79 37.19 -7.28
N GLU A 540 9.62 36.60 -6.98
CA GLU A 540 9.04 36.65 -5.63
C GLU A 540 9.83 35.76 -4.67
N ASN A 541 10.22 34.56 -5.11
CA ASN A 541 11.07 33.70 -4.33
C ASN A 541 12.43 34.33 -3.99
N ALA A 542 13.04 35.09 -4.92
CA ALA A 542 14.27 35.84 -4.64
C ALA A 542 14.13 36.84 -3.48
N LYS A 543 12.99 37.53 -3.38
CA LYS A 543 12.71 38.42 -2.26
C LYS A 543 12.58 37.67 -0.93
N LYS A 544 11.83 36.56 -0.95
CA LYS A 544 11.66 35.68 0.22
C LYS A 544 12.99 35.05 0.68
N ILE A 545 13.86 34.67 -0.25
CA ILE A 545 15.20 34.16 0.04
C ILE A 545 16.05 35.25 0.74
N ALA A 546 15.97 36.50 0.27
CA ALA A 546 16.70 37.63 0.91
C ALA A 546 16.20 37.88 2.34
N GLU A 547 14.89 37.77 2.61
CA GLU A 547 14.34 37.82 3.96
C GLU A 547 14.84 36.64 4.83
N ALA A 548 14.85 35.43 4.29
CA ALA A 548 15.34 34.26 4.97
C ALA A 548 16.83 34.34 5.35
N VAL A 549 17.65 34.93 4.47
CA VAL A 549 19.07 35.21 4.76
C VAL A 549 19.21 36.15 5.98
N ASN A 550 18.38 37.16 6.09
CA ASN A 550 18.39 38.06 7.24
C ASN A 550 17.98 37.34 8.52
N VAL A 551 16.97 36.47 8.44
CA VAL A 551 16.51 35.64 9.56
C VAL A 551 17.61 34.66 9.99
N ALA A 552 18.30 34.02 9.06
CA ALA A 552 19.43 33.14 9.35
C ALA A 552 20.60 33.86 10.01
N ARG A 553 21.01 35.04 9.49
CA ARG A 553 22.08 35.87 10.06
C ARG A 553 21.79 36.31 11.49
N ALA A 554 20.52 36.57 11.82
CA ALA A 554 20.07 36.97 13.14
C ALA A 554 19.92 35.78 14.13
N SER A 555 20.26 34.57 13.74
CA SER A 555 20.08 33.37 14.53
C SER A 555 21.40 32.62 14.78
N ASP A 556 21.44 31.77 15.81
CA ASP A 556 22.63 30.97 16.14
C ASP A 556 22.77 29.77 15.21
N VAL A 557 21.65 29.19 14.78
CA VAL A 557 21.56 28.03 13.87
C VAL A 557 20.37 28.17 12.94
N ALA A 558 20.44 27.59 11.74
CA ALA A 558 19.35 27.54 10.77
C ALA A 558 18.86 26.11 10.56
N VAL A 559 17.56 25.90 10.69
CA VAL A 559 16.86 24.68 10.29
C VAL A 559 16.07 25.00 9.02
N VAL A 560 16.48 24.42 7.91
CA VAL A 560 15.91 24.67 6.58
C VAL A 560 15.07 23.47 6.18
N VAL A 561 13.77 23.67 5.97
CA VAL A 561 12.79 22.61 5.65
C VAL A 561 12.37 22.75 4.20
N VAL A 562 12.78 21.81 3.38
CA VAL A 562 12.57 21.78 1.93
C VAL A 562 12.09 20.41 1.47
N GLY A 563 11.68 20.29 0.21
CA GLY A 563 11.28 19.02 -0.39
C GLY A 563 10.12 19.16 -1.38
N ASP A 564 9.13 18.31 -1.25
CA ASP A 564 7.95 18.31 -2.10
C ASP A 564 6.70 18.80 -1.34
N ASN A 565 5.63 19.04 -2.10
CA ASN A 565 4.27 19.23 -1.59
C ASN A 565 3.33 18.23 -2.32
N VAL A 566 2.09 18.14 -1.89
CA VAL A 566 1.10 17.22 -2.48
C VAL A 566 0.87 17.41 -3.98
N GLU A 567 1.08 18.63 -4.51
CA GLU A 567 0.93 18.89 -5.95
C GLU A 567 2.07 18.29 -6.79
N SER A 568 3.23 18.08 -6.19
CA SER A 568 4.44 17.55 -6.85
C SER A 568 4.68 16.07 -6.62
N THR A 569 3.91 15.41 -5.74
CA THR A 569 3.98 13.98 -5.41
C THR A 569 2.57 13.42 -5.30
N ARG A 570 1.94 13.16 -6.44
CA ARG A 570 0.56 12.67 -6.51
C ARG A 570 0.40 11.68 -7.65
N GLU A 571 -0.72 10.98 -7.69
CA GLU A 571 -1.07 10.12 -8.80
C GLU A 571 -1.25 10.94 -10.10
N GLY A 572 -0.53 10.54 -11.17
CA GLY A 572 -0.71 11.10 -12.51
C GLY A 572 -1.76 10.32 -13.29
N TRP A 573 -3.06 10.55 -13.05
CA TRP A 573 -4.14 9.76 -13.64
C TRP A 573 -4.64 10.27 -15.00
N ALA A 574 -4.32 11.52 -15.38
CA ALA A 574 -4.73 12.13 -16.65
C ALA A 574 -3.65 13.08 -17.18
N GLU A 575 -3.73 13.42 -18.49
CA GLU A 575 -2.79 14.36 -19.14
C GLU A 575 -2.79 15.75 -18.49
N ASN A 576 -3.88 16.17 -17.89
CA ASN A 576 -4.01 17.43 -17.17
C ASN A 576 -3.93 17.26 -15.64
N HIS A 577 -3.58 16.06 -15.17
CA HIS A 577 -3.39 15.77 -13.75
C HIS A 577 -2.13 14.93 -13.56
N LEU A 578 -0.97 15.60 -13.62
CA LEU A 578 0.34 14.95 -13.58
C LEU A 578 0.88 14.93 -12.15
N GLY A 579 1.64 13.89 -11.83
CA GLY A 579 2.34 13.71 -10.55
C GLY A 579 3.76 13.17 -10.74
N ASP A 580 4.04 12.60 -11.91
CA ASP A 580 5.33 12.04 -12.27
C ASP A 580 6.32 13.14 -12.66
N ARG A 581 7.61 12.89 -12.47
CA ARG A 581 8.66 13.89 -12.74
C ARG A 581 9.79 13.31 -13.58
N ASP A 582 10.29 14.11 -14.49
CA ASP A 582 11.45 13.81 -15.34
C ASP A 582 12.80 14.15 -14.71
N ASN A 583 12.78 14.79 -13.54
CA ASN A 583 13.97 15.10 -12.73
C ASN A 583 13.68 14.89 -11.24
N LEU A 584 14.75 14.76 -10.45
CA LEU A 584 14.65 14.46 -9.02
C LEU A 584 15.23 15.58 -8.14
N ASP A 585 15.50 16.75 -8.71
CA ASP A 585 16.01 17.88 -7.96
C ASP A 585 14.92 18.53 -7.10
N LEU A 586 15.33 19.29 -6.09
CA LEU A 586 14.43 20.19 -5.37
C LEU A 586 13.78 21.17 -6.34
N LEU A 587 12.45 21.23 -6.35
CA LEU A 587 11.69 22.06 -7.30
C LEU A 587 11.85 23.55 -7.03
N GLY A 588 11.75 24.33 -8.10
CA GLY A 588 11.82 25.79 -8.05
C GLY A 588 13.14 26.30 -7.45
N GLN A 589 13.09 27.31 -6.60
CA GLN A 589 14.25 27.98 -6.03
C GLN A 589 14.70 27.40 -4.67
N GLN A 590 14.32 26.18 -4.32
CA GLN A 590 14.70 25.58 -3.05
C GLN A 590 16.22 25.36 -2.92
N ASN A 591 16.89 24.95 -4.00
CA ASN A 591 18.35 24.86 -4.01
C ASN A 591 19.02 26.22 -3.81
N ASP A 592 18.48 27.28 -4.41
CA ASP A 592 18.98 28.66 -4.23
C ASP A 592 18.78 29.13 -2.78
N LEU A 593 17.64 28.78 -2.16
CA LEU A 593 17.41 29.03 -0.75
C LEU A 593 18.47 28.36 0.13
N VAL A 594 18.67 27.05 -0.04
CA VAL A 594 19.66 26.32 0.77
C VAL A 594 21.07 26.91 0.59
N LYS A 595 21.46 27.23 -0.66
CA LYS A 595 22.74 27.86 -0.99
C LYS A 595 22.90 29.19 -0.27
N ALA A 596 21.91 30.07 -0.37
CA ALA A 596 21.95 31.40 0.25
C ALA A 596 22.05 31.32 1.80
N ILE A 597 21.37 30.32 2.42
CA ILE A 597 21.48 30.12 3.87
C ILE A 597 22.86 29.57 4.25
N VAL A 598 23.43 28.59 3.54
CA VAL A 598 24.77 28.07 3.77
C VAL A 598 25.83 29.17 3.63
N GLU A 599 25.69 30.08 2.65
CA GLU A 599 26.58 31.21 2.44
C GLU A 599 26.55 32.26 3.56
N THR A 600 25.58 32.20 4.48
CA THR A 600 25.59 33.02 5.70
C THR A 600 26.68 32.62 6.70
N GLY A 601 27.27 31.41 6.53
CA GLY A 601 28.24 30.83 7.47
C GLY A 601 27.63 30.30 8.77
N LYS A 602 26.30 30.33 8.91
CA LYS A 602 25.62 29.77 10.10
C LYS A 602 25.57 28.24 10.04
N PRO A 603 25.68 27.53 11.16
CA PRO A 603 25.41 26.10 11.20
C PRO A 603 24.03 25.83 10.63
N THR A 604 23.96 25.01 9.59
CA THR A 604 22.74 24.75 8.83
C THR A 604 22.36 23.27 8.91
N ILE A 605 21.09 23.02 9.22
CA ILE A 605 20.47 21.69 9.25
C ILE A 605 19.41 21.71 8.15
N VAL A 606 19.40 20.69 7.29
CA VAL A 606 18.34 20.51 6.30
C VAL A 606 17.43 19.37 6.73
N PHE A 607 16.15 19.62 6.72
CA PHE A 607 15.08 18.64 6.92
C PHE A 607 14.28 18.48 5.62
N LEU A 608 14.27 17.26 5.06
CA LEU A 608 13.57 16.95 3.83
C LEU A 608 12.18 16.41 4.15
N ILE A 609 11.15 17.06 3.63
CA ILE A 609 9.74 16.63 3.70
C ILE A 609 9.25 16.43 2.28
N GLY A 610 8.75 15.26 1.94
CA GLY A 610 8.24 14.98 0.60
C GLY A 610 8.00 13.50 0.36
N GLY A 611 7.36 13.17 -0.77
CA GLY A 611 6.92 11.82 -1.09
C GLY A 611 7.93 10.99 -1.89
N ARG A 612 8.99 11.59 -2.45
CA ARG A 612 9.93 10.89 -3.35
C ARG A 612 11.40 11.03 -2.97
N PRO A 613 12.28 10.09 -3.41
CA PRO A 613 13.71 10.23 -3.32
C PRO A 613 14.21 11.42 -4.15
N LEU A 614 14.89 12.39 -3.52
CA LEU A 614 15.38 13.59 -4.19
C LEU A 614 16.90 13.55 -4.39
N SER A 615 17.36 14.04 -5.55
CA SER A 615 18.79 14.16 -5.90
C SER A 615 19.40 15.43 -5.30
N ILE A 616 19.71 15.40 -4.01
CA ILE A 616 20.16 16.53 -3.21
C ILE A 616 21.69 16.71 -3.17
N ASN A 617 22.39 16.60 -4.30
CA ASN A 617 23.86 16.60 -4.36
C ASN A 617 24.50 17.79 -3.63
N TYR A 618 24.04 19.02 -3.90
CA TYR A 618 24.57 20.22 -3.25
C TYR A 618 24.35 20.18 -1.72
N VAL A 619 23.17 19.76 -1.27
CA VAL A 619 22.86 19.64 0.16
C VAL A 619 23.78 18.65 0.84
N VAL A 620 24.00 17.47 0.22
CA VAL A 620 24.92 16.44 0.78
C VAL A 620 26.36 16.95 0.84
N GLU A 621 26.82 17.75 -0.14
CA GLU A 621 28.16 18.29 -0.14
C GLU A 621 28.36 19.38 0.91
N LYS A 622 27.45 20.31 1.05
CA LYS A 622 27.65 21.56 1.80
C LYS A 622 26.99 21.60 3.19
N VAL A 623 25.93 20.83 3.42
CA VAL A 623 25.20 20.88 4.68
C VAL A 623 25.72 19.84 5.66
N PRO A 624 26.07 20.22 6.90
CA PRO A 624 26.67 19.30 7.87
C PRO A 624 25.67 18.32 8.50
N ALA A 625 24.37 18.68 8.58
CA ALA A 625 23.35 17.77 9.15
C ALA A 625 22.10 17.73 8.26
N ILE A 626 21.67 16.51 7.91
CA ILE A 626 20.57 16.28 6.97
C ILE A 626 19.66 15.18 7.52
N PHE A 627 18.36 15.48 7.56
CA PHE A 627 17.31 14.52 7.89
C PHE A 627 16.40 14.27 6.71
N GLN A 628 15.91 13.05 6.59
CA GLN A 628 14.78 12.66 5.73
C GLN A 628 13.60 12.33 6.62
N GLY A 629 12.49 13.06 6.44
CA GLY A 629 11.26 12.82 7.17
C GLY A 629 10.19 12.11 6.35
N TRP A 630 10.26 12.22 4.99
CA TRP A 630 9.10 11.93 4.14
C TRP A 630 7.90 12.77 4.60
N TYR A 631 6.66 12.28 4.44
CA TYR A 631 5.49 12.85 5.10
C TYR A 631 5.22 12.07 6.38
N LEU A 632 5.32 12.73 7.54
CA LEU A 632 5.31 12.11 8.87
C LEU A 632 3.94 12.09 9.56
N GLY A 633 2.88 12.49 8.84
CA GLY A 633 1.54 12.57 9.42
C GLY A 633 1.34 13.77 10.35
N GLN A 634 0.26 13.73 11.12
CA GLN A 634 -0.22 14.89 11.90
C GLN A 634 0.72 15.39 12.99
N GLU A 635 1.61 14.53 13.52
CA GLU A 635 2.56 14.84 14.60
C GLU A 635 3.98 15.21 14.11
N THR A 636 4.12 15.50 12.81
CA THR A 636 5.40 15.87 12.18
C THR A 636 6.22 16.83 13.01
N GLY A 637 5.64 17.96 13.44
CA GLY A 637 6.37 18.98 14.16
C GLY A 637 6.83 18.56 15.55
N THR A 638 6.01 17.81 16.28
CA THR A 638 6.37 17.26 17.59
C THR A 638 7.55 16.29 17.45
N ALA A 639 7.45 15.34 16.49
CA ALA A 639 8.50 14.34 16.26
C ALA A 639 9.82 14.97 15.82
N VAL A 640 9.78 15.92 14.89
CA VAL A 640 10.97 16.65 14.41
C VAL A 640 11.64 17.41 15.54
N ALA A 641 10.88 18.11 16.38
CA ALA A 641 11.44 18.83 17.51
C ALA A 641 12.09 17.89 18.54
N ASP A 642 11.46 16.75 18.83
CA ASP A 642 12.02 15.76 19.78
C ASP A 642 13.35 15.18 19.28
N VAL A 643 13.43 14.85 17.98
CA VAL A 643 14.66 14.34 17.38
C VAL A 643 15.72 15.45 17.29
N LEU A 644 15.36 16.64 16.82
CA LEU A 644 16.29 17.77 16.66
C LEU A 644 17.04 18.13 17.96
N PHE A 645 16.35 18.03 19.08
CA PHE A 645 16.90 18.38 20.39
C PHE A 645 17.38 17.16 21.21
N GLY A 646 17.33 15.95 20.64
CA GLY A 646 17.88 14.76 21.26
C GLY A 646 17.03 14.13 22.37
N ASP A 647 15.76 14.52 22.50
CA ASP A 647 14.83 13.83 23.39
C ASP A 647 14.47 12.45 22.83
N VAL A 648 14.63 12.27 21.51
CA VAL A 648 14.52 10.99 20.79
C VAL A 648 15.77 10.82 19.92
N ASN A 649 16.39 9.64 19.98
CA ASN A 649 17.51 9.28 19.13
C ASN A 649 16.95 8.75 17.78
N PRO A 650 17.32 9.34 16.62
CA PRO A 650 16.81 8.90 15.33
C PRO A 650 17.21 7.44 15.04
N SER A 651 16.30 6.66 14.52
CA SER A 651 16.51 5.23 14.24
C SER A 651 16.00 4.79 12.88
N GLY A 652 15.28 5.65 12.16
CA GLY A 652 14.76 5.35 10.84
C GLY A 652 15.86 5.01 9.82
N LYS A 653 15.54 4.16 8.86
CA LYS A 653 16.42 3.76 7.75
C LYS A 653 15.71 3.97 6.41
N LEU A 654 16.48 4.28 5.37
CA LEU A 654 15.92 4.44 4.03
C LEU A 654 15.31 3.13 3.53
N SER A 655 14.03 3.18 3.17
CA SER A 655 13.31 2.10 2.49
C SER A 655 13.54 2.07 0.98
N VAL A 656 14.24 3.07 0.44
CA VAL A 656 14.61 3.21 -0.97
C VAL A 656 16.03 3.76 -1.10
N THR A 657 16.68 3.45 -2.20
CA THR A 657 17.98 4.02 -2.61
C THR A 657 17.78 5.45 -3.12
N ILE A 658 18.59 6.40 -2.70
CA ILE A 658 18.56 7.80 -3.16
C ILE A 658 19.53 8.00 -4.34
N PRO A 659 19.05 8.27 -5.57
CA PRO A 659 19.89 8.48 -6.74
C PRO A 659 20.61 9.84 -6.72
N ARG A 660 21.73 9.95 -7.46
CA ARG A 660 22.40 11.24 -7.70
C ARG A 660 21.71 12.07 -8.77
N ASN A 661 21.06 11.42 -9.70
CA ASN A 661 20.30 12.03 -10.78
C ASN A 661 19.38 10.99 -11.41
N VAL A 662 18.43 11.45 -12.22
CA VAL A 662 17.47 10.60 -12.93
C VAL A 662 18.15 9.58 -13.87
N GLY A 663 19.32 9.88 -14.40
CA GLY A 663 20.05 8.97 -15.29
C GLY A 663 20.60 7.71 -14.61
N GLN A 664 20.60 7.64 -13.27
CA GLN A 664 20.95 6.43 -12.54
C GLN A 664 19.81 5.41 -12.44
N LEU A 665 18.57 5.82 -12.72
CA LEU A 665 17.42 4.92 -12.59
C LEU A 665 17.44 3.81 -13.65
N PRO A 666 17.06 2.58 -13.27
CA PRO A 666 16.73 2.10 -11.94
C PRO A 666 17.97 1.86 -11.06
N VAL A 667 17.92 2.25 -9.79
CA VAL A 667 19.10 2.29 -8.90
C VAL A 667 18.98 1.45 -7.61
N TYR A 668 17.98 0.62 -7.50
CA TYR A 668 17.74 -0.22 -6.32
C TYR A 668 18.97 -1.10 -5.96
N TYR A 669 19.14 -1.43 -4.65
CA TYR A 669 20.35 -2.05 -4.13
C TYR A 669 20.58 -3.51 -4.59
N TYR A 670 19.50 -4.29 -4.86
CA TYR A 670 19.56 -5.72 -5.22
C TYR A 670 19.72 -5.95 -6.74
N GLN A 671 20.54 -5.15 -7.36
CA GLN A 671 20.85 -5.25 -8.78
C GLN A 671 21.64 -6.51 -9.12
N LYS A 672 21.62 -6.89 -10.39
CA LYS A 672 22.45 -7.99 -10.90
C LYS A 672 23.91 -7.56 -11.07
N PRO A 673 24.90 -8.50 -11.05
CA PRO A 673 26.34 -8.18 -11.14
C PRO A 673 26.72 -7.36 -12.38
N SER A 674 26.01 -7.56 -13.50
CA SER A 674 26.26 -6.86 -14.76
C SER A 674 25.71 -5.43 -14.80
N ALA A 675 24.84 -5.05 -13.86
CA ALA A 675 24.29 -3.71 -13.78
C ALA A 675 25.30 -2.71 -13.19
N ARG A 676 25.16 -1.44 -13.50
CA ARG A 676 25.95 -0.33 -12.93
C ARG A 676 27.46 -0.48 -13.03
N ARG A 677 27.97 -0.52 -14.23
CA ARG A 677 29.41 -0.33 -14.46
C ARG A 677 29.85 1.12 -14.27
N GLY A 678 28.93 2.06 -14.43
CA GLY A 678 29.12 3.50 -14.31
C GLY A 678 28.88 4.24 -15.62
N TYR A 679 28.86 5.54 -15.52
CA TYR A 679 28.72 6.47 -16.65
C TYR A 679 29.92 7.40 -16.72
N LEU A 680 30.20 7.93 -17.91
CA LEU A 680 31.19 8.99 -18.05
C LEU A 680 30.80 10.20 -17.20
N PHE A 681 31.76 10.74 -16.48
CA PHE A 681 31.64 11.96 -15.67
C PHE A 681 30.65 11.86 -14.47
N SER A 682 30.15 10.67 -14.13
CA SER A 682 29.26 10.45 -13.01
C SER A 682 29.77 9.36 -12.08
N ASN A 683 29.62 9.59 -10.78
CA ASN A 683 29.81 8.54 -9.79
C ASN A 683 28.73 7.47 -9.94
N LYS A 684 29.10 6.18 -9.98
CA LYS A 684 28.17 5.07 -10.11
C LYS A 684 27.37 4.80 -8.83
N GLU A 685 27.94 5.18 -7.68
CA GLU A 685 27.29 4.94 -6.40
C GLU A 685 26.15 5.95 -6.17
N PRO A 686 25.02 5.56 -5.56
CA PRO A 686 23.94 6.48 -5.23
C PRO A 686 24.38 7.53 -4.21
N LEU A 687 23.53 8.50 -3.91
CA LEU A 687 23.76 9.44 -2.80
C LEU A 687 23.69 8.71 -1.46
N PHE A 688 22.65 7.91 -1.25
CA PHE A 688 22.47 7.07 -0.09
C PHE A 688 21.90 5.71 -0.51
N VAL A 689 22.39 4.66 0.12
CA VAL A 689 21.96 3.29 -0.18
C VAL A 689 20.72 2.91 0.63
N PHE A 690 19.98 1.91 0.19
CA PHE A 690 18.90 1.27 0.96
C PHE A 690 19.38 0.87 2.36
N GLY A 691 18.54 1.08 3.35
CA GLY A 691 18.82 0.77 4.75
C GLY A 691 19.70 1.81 5.45
N HIS A 692 20.18 2.85 4.76
CA HIS A 692 21.01 3.88 5.38
C HIS A 692 20.20 4.75 6.36
N GLY A 693 20.81 5.03 7.51
CA GLY A 693 20.34 5.94 8.54
C GLY A 693 21.30 5.93 9.70
N LEU A 694 21.65 7.12 10.22
CA LEU A 694 22.54 7.33 11.34
C LEU A 694 21.78 7.44 12.66
N SER A 695 22.49 7.35 13.74
CA SER A 695 22.00 7.52 15.11
C SER A 695 22.87 8.53 15.85
N TYR A 696 22.39 9.10 16.95
CA TYR A 696 23.21 9.91 17.87
C TYR A 696 24.14 9.06 18.73
N THR A 697 24.00 7.73 18.66
CA THR A 697 24.93 6.77 19.26
C THR A 697 25.64 5.97 18.17
N THR A 698 26.56 5.10 18.56
CA THR A 698 27.34 4.26 17.64
C THR A 698 27.17 2.78 18.00
N TYR A 699 27.14 1.93 16.98
CA TYR A 699 26.99 0.49 17.17
C TYR A 699 28.17 -0.26 16.56
N LYS A 700 28.65 -1.28 17.28
CA LYS A 700 29.67 -2.21 16.81
C LYS A 700 29.03 -3.55 16.52
N TYR A 701 29.26 -4.04 15.31
CA TYR A 701 28.89 -5.37 14.87
C TYR A 701 30.03 -6.33 15.16
N GLY A 702 29.74 -7.41 15.90
CA GLY A 702 30.71 -8.46 16.24
C GLY A 702 30.92 -9.46 15.10
N THR A 703 31.50 -10.62 15.41
CA THR A 703 31.71 -11.69 14.45
C THR A 703 30.40 -12.41 14.11
N LEU A 704 30.09 -12.54 12.83
CA LEU A 704 28.94 -13.30 12.33
C LEU A 704 29.27 -14.80 12.31
N ARG A 705 28.48 -15.60 12.99
CA ARG A 705 28.63 -17.06 13.10
C ARG A 705 27.38 -17.77 12.60
N LEU A 706 27.57 -18.85 11.85
CA LEU A 706 26.49 -19.75 11.39
C LEU A 706 26.51 -21.05 12.17
N THR A 707 25.35 -21.57 12.50
CA THR A 707 25.20 -22.86 13.19
C THR A 707 24.00 -23.63 12.63
N PRO A 708 24.23 -24.71 11.91
CA PRO A 708 25.49 -25.11 11.28
C PRO A 708 25.90 -24.24 10.10
N ASP A 709 27.18 -24.26 9.71
CA ASP A 709 27.69 -23.55 8.52
C ASP A 709 27.59 -24.38 7.21
N LYS A 710 27.15 -25.64 7.33
CA LYS A 710 26.88 -26.58 6.21
C LYS A 710 25.50 -27.20 6.37
N ILE A 711 24.69 -27.13 5.35
CA ILE A 711 23.31 -27.66 5.34
C ILE A 711 23.02 -28.39 4.02
N GLY A 712 22.03 -29.29 4.01
CA GLY A 712 21.42 -29.76 2.77
C GLY A 712 20.40 -28.73 2.22
N PRO A 713 19.86 -28.93 0.98
CA PRO A 713 18.92 -28.00 0.35
C PRO A 713 17.62 -27.75 1.15
N ALA A 714 17.19 -28.71 1.97
CA ALA A 714 16.03 -28.60 2.87
C ALA A 714 16.43 -28.24 4.32
N GLY A 715 17.71 -28.00 4.58
CA GLY A 715 18.25 -27.70 5.91
C GLY A 715 18.06 -26.25 6.31
N GLN A 716 18.34 -25.97 7.59
CA GLN A 716 18.29 -24.61 8.15
C GLN A 716 19.61 -24.29 8.84
N SER A 717 19.96 -23.01 8.87
CA SER A 717 21.09 -22.49 9.64
C SER A 717 20.64 -21.28 10.47
N THR A 718 21.31 -21.03 11.59
CA THR A 718 21.07 -19.82 12.39
C THR A 718 22.30 -18.92 12.31
N ALA A 719 22.10 -17.69 11.85
CA ALA A 719 23.10 -16.64 11.87
C ALA A 719 23.01 -15.87 13.18
N ASN A 720 24.14 -15.80 13.92
CA ASN A 720 24.26 -15.15 15.21
C ASN A 720 25.31 -14.05 15.15
N ILE A 721 24.96 -12.86 15.65
CA ILE A 721 25.87 -11.72 15.72
C ILE A 721 25.60 -10.90 16.98
N ASP A 722 26.67 -10.43 17.63
CA ASP A 722 26.57 -9.55 18.79
C ASP A 722 26.60 -8.08 18.32
N ILE A 723 25.64 -7.30 18.78
CA ILE A 723 25.55 -5.86 18.51
C ILE A 723 25.76 -5.13 19.82
N THR A 724 26.76 -4.24 19.87
CA THR A 724 27.11 -3.44 21.05
C THR A 724 26.87 -1.96 20.78
N ASN A 725 26.12 -1.29 21.62
CA ASN A 725 26.06 0.17 21.63
C ASN A 725 27.36 0.72 22.28
N THR A 726 28.23 1.32 21.45
CA THR A 726 29.52 1.84 21.88
C THR A 726 29.50 3.34 22.22
N GLY A 727 28.35 3.99 22.04
CA GLY A 727 28.18 5.39 22.34
C GLY A 727 27.66 5.64 23.76
N ARG A 728 27.19 6.87 24.00
CA ARG A 728 26.80 7.34 25.34
C ARG A 728 25.29 7.45 25.53
N LEU A 729 24.50 7.29 24.45
CA LEU A 729 23.04 7.40 24.44
C LEU A 729 22.44 6.05 24.15
N ALA A 730 21.31 5.76 24.77
CA ALA A 730 20.47 4.65 24.36
C ALA A 730 19.92 4.88 22.94
N GLY A 731 19.64 3.82 22.23
CA GLY A 731 19.03 3.91 20.91
C GLY A 731 18.64 2.59 20.30
N ASP A 732 17.87 2.68 19.24
CA ASP A 732 17.45 1.51 18.46
C ASP A 732 18.36 1.32 17.25
N GLU A 733 18.74 0.08 16.99
CA GLU A 733 19.44 -0.32 15.77
C GLU A 733 18.60 -1.29 14.97
N ILE A 734 18.61 -1.12 13.66
CA ILE A 734 17.97 -2.02 12.71
C ILE A 734 19.04 -2.88 12.07
N VAL A 735 19.11 -4.11 12.53
CA VAL A 735 20.07 -5.12 12.07
C VAL A 735 19.48 -5.84 10.87
N GLN A 736 20.15 -5.76 9.72
CA GLN A 736 19.67 -6.23 8.42
C GLN A 736 20.49 -7.45 7.98
N LEU A 737 19.81 -8.54 7.58
CA LEU A 737 20.42 -9.76 7.04
C LEU A 737 20.26 -9.78 5.51
N TYR A 738 21.37 -9.88 4.82
CA TYR A 738 21.40 -10.06 3.37
C TYR A 738 22.03 -11.39 2.99
N ILE A 739 21.60 -11.96 1.88
CA ILE A 739 22.16 -13.20 1.34
C ILE A 739 22.51 -13.00 -0.15
N ARG A 740 23.61 -13.60 -0.57
CA ARG A 740 24.02 -13.72 -1.95
C ARG A 740 24.32 -15.17 -2.26
N ASP A 741 23.76 -15.67 -3.34
CA ASP A 741 24.19 -16.91 -3.98
C ASP A 741 25.41 -16.62 -4.87
N GLU A 742 26.54 -17.27 -4.61
CA GLU A 742 27.80 -16.96 -5.31
C GLU A 742 27.82 -17.49 -6.74
N VAL A 743 27.26 -18.67 -6.97
CA VAL A 743 27.17 -19.30 -8.29
C VAL A 743 25.88 -20.08 -8.39
N SER A 744 25.02 -19.69 -9.31
CA SER A 744 23.72 -20.29 -9.53
C SER A 744 23.44 -20.49 -11.03
N SER A 745 22.46 -21.35 -11.34
CA SER A 745 22.06 -21.64 -12.73
C SER A 745 21.55 -20.42 -13.49
N VAL A 746 21.11 -19.36 -12.80
CA VAL A 746 20.67 -18.09 -13.37
C VAL A 746 21.31 -16.92 -12.65
N THR A 747 21.53 -15.79 -13.32
CA THR A 747 22.12 -14.60 -12.70
C THR A 747 21.26 -14.08 -11.54
N ARG A 748 21.84 -14.10 -10.33
CA ARG A 748 21.20 -13.63 -9.10
C ARG A 748 21.61 -12.19 -8.75
N PRO A 749 20.83 -11.49 -7.93
CA PRO A 749 21.23 -10.20 -7.35
C PRO A 749 22.54 -10.28 -6.55
N ILE A 750 23.29 -9.17 -6.50
CA ILE A 750 24.52 -9.09 -5.70
C ILE A 750 24.28 -9.27 -4.19
N LYS A 751 23.10 -9.01 -3.70
CA LYS A 751 22.58 -9.28 -2.36
C LYS A 751 21.08 -9.04 -2.34
N GLU A 752 20.38 -9.73 -1.45
CA GLU A 752 18.95 -9.59 -1.21
C GLU A 752 18.70 -9.55 0.30
N LEU A 753 17.89 -8.61 0.78
CA LEU A 753 17.43 -8.60 2.17
C LEU A 753 16.56 -9.85 2.40
N LYS A 754 16.87 -10.61 3.44
CA LYS A 754 16.17 -11.84 3.79
C LYS A 754 15.63 -11.87 5.22
N ASP A 755 16.08 -10.91 6.06
CA ASP A 755 15.52 -10.67 7.39
C ASP A 755 16.01 -9.33 7.95
N PHE A 756 15.33 -8.83 8.98
CA PHE A 756 15.76 -7.69 9.77
C PHE A 756 15.23 -7.78 11.19
N ARG A 757 15.90 -7.08 12.13
CA ARG A 757 15.49 -6.97 13.53
C ARG A 757 15.72 -5.55 14.02
N ARG A 758 14.69 -4.95 14.61
CA ARG A 758 14.82 -3.73 15.40
C ARG A 758 15.15 -4.11 16.84
N ILE A 759 16.21 -3.56 17.39
CA ILE A 759 16.65 -3.84 18.77
C ILE A 759 16.96 -2.54 19.49
N HIS A 760 16.51 -2.45 20.73
CA HIS A 760 16.89 -1.36 21.65
C HIS A 760 18.15 -1.72 22.42
N LEU A 761 19.11 -0.78 22.57
CA LEU A 761 20.35 -0.97 23.29
C LEU A 761 20.66 0.25 24.15
N GLU A 762 20.79 0.02 25.46
CA GLU A 762 21.35 1.02 26.39
C GLU A 762 22.80 1.30 26.07
N ALA A 763 23.34 2.44 26.54
CA ALA A 763 24.76 2.77 26.39
C ALA A 763 25.65 1.66 26.97
N GLY A 764 26.59 1.14 26.19
CA GLY A 764 27.47 0.03 26.55
C GLY A 764 26.83 -1.37 26.49
N GLN A 765 25.52 -1.48 26.22
CA GLN A 765 24.85 -2.78 26.19
C GLN A 765 25.21 -3.56 24.91
N THR A 766 25.32 -4.88 25.09
CA THR A 766 25.45 -5.84 23.99
C THR A 766 24.23 -6.77 23.96
N LYS A 767 23.66 -7.01 22.77
CA LYS A 767 22.64 -8.04 22.52
C LYS A 767 23.06 -8.93 21.37
N THR A 768 22.81 -10.25 21.50
CA THR A 768 22.96 -11.19 20.38
C THR A 768 21.70 -11.18 19.54
N VAL A 769 21.85 -10.92 18.25
CA VAL A 769 20.78 -10.99 17.26
C VAL A 769 20.89 -12.31 16.51
N GLN A 770 19.74 -12.99 16.33
CA GLN A 770 19.64 -14.28 15.65
C GLN A 770 18.72 -14.19 14.45
N PHE A 771 19.13 -14.78 13.35
CA PHE A 771 18.35 -14.93 12.12
C PHE A 771 18.32 -16.41 11.73
N VAL A 772 17.13 -16.96 11.53
CA VAL A 772 16.98 -18.32 10.98
C VAL A 772 16.99 -18.22 9.45
N ILE A 773 17.93 -18.89 8.83
CA ILE A 773 18.06 -19.03 7.38
C ILE A 773 17.38 -20.35 6.99
N THR A 774 16.17 -20.22 6.44
CA THR A 774 15.35 -21.34 5.96
C THR A 774 15.59 -21.57 4.46
N PRO A 775 15.18 -22.71 3.91
CA PRO A 775 15.24 -22.97 2.46
C PRO A 775 14.58 -21.86 1.62
N ASP A 776 13.46 -21.31 2.09
CA ASP A 776 12.76 -20.24 1.36
C ASP A 776 13.62 -18.98 1.18
N LYS A 777 14.46 -18.63 2.16
CA LYS A 777 15.38 -17.50 2.08
C LYS A 777 16.54 -17.71 1.10
N LEU A 778 16.86 -18.98 0.78
CA LEU A 778 17.91 -19.38 -0.16
C LEU A 778 17.36 -19.70 -1.55
N SER A 779 16.07 -19.95 -1.66
CA SER A 779 15.44 -20.43 -2.88
C SER A 779 15.30 -19.33 -3.95
N PHE A 780 15.35 -19.75 -5.20
CA PHE A 780 15.11 -18.91 -6.38
C PHE A 780 14.50 -19.75 -7.52
N LEU A 781 14.09 -19.09 -8.60
CA LEU A 781 13.60 -19.77 -9.80
C LEU A 781 14.79 -20.12 -10.72
N ASN A 782 15.02 -21.41 -10.95
CA ASN A 782 16.08 -21.89 -11.84
C ASN A 782 15.73 -21.68 -13.33
N GLU A 783 16.54 -22.23 -14.26
CA GLU A 783 16.31 -22.10 -15.69
C GLU A 783 14.92 -22.62 -16.12
N ASP A 784 14.42 -23.67 -15.48
CA ASP A 784 13.09 -24.28 -15.74
C ASP A 784 11.94 -23.57 -15.03
N MET A 785 12.16 -22.40 -14.41
CA MET A 785 11.18 -21.68 -13.59
C MET A 785 10.66 -22.47 -12.39
N ARG A 786 11.45 -23.41 -11.88
CA ARG A 786 11.15 -24.16 -10.65
C ARG A 786 11.83 -23.51 -9.47
N ARG A 787 11.14 -23.40 -8.35
CA ARG A 787 11.73 -22.88 -7.11
C ARG A 787 12.62 -23.95 -6.48
N VAL A 788 13.91 -23.63 -6.37
CA VAL A 788 14.95 -24.57 -5.91
C VAL A 788 15.91 -23.89 -4.95
N VAL A 789 16.60 -24.70 -4.13
CA VAL A 789 17.84 -24.34 -3.43
C VAL A 789 18.93 -25.17 -4.07
N GLU A 790 19.85 -24.55 -4.78
CA GLU A 790 20.95 -25.26 -5.43
C GLU A 790 22.12 -25.48 -4.47
N PRO A 791 22.85 -26.60 -4.59
CA PRO A 791 24.12 -26.81 -3.89
C PRO A 791 25.14 -25.76 -4.30
N GLY A 792 25.83 -25.19 -3.32
CA GLY A 792 26.81 -24.12 -3.58
C GLY A 792 27.12 -23.32 -2.32
N THR A 793 27.88 -22.26 -2.52
CA THR A 793 28.27 -21.35 -1.45
C THR A 793 27.40 -20.09 -1.48
N PHE A 794 26.80 -19.78 -0.33
CA PHE A 794 26.08 -18.54 -0.08
C PHE A 794 26.90 -17.60 0.79
N THR A 795 27.00 -16.33 0.45
CA THR A 795 27.51 -15.31 1.34
C THR A 795 26.36 -14.76 2.17
N VAL A 796 26.46 -14.95 3.49
CA VAL A 796 25.55 -14.37 4.49
C VAL A 796 26.19 -13.09 5.01
N MET A 797 25.46 -11.99 5.02
CA MET A 797 25.93 -10.66 5.34
C MET A 797 24.97 -10.00 6.35
N VAL A 798 25.53 -9.39 7.40
CA VAL A 798 24.74 -8.67 8.41
C VAL A 798 25.34 -7.29 8.65
N GLY A 799 24.49 -6.27 8.68
CA GLY A 799 24.94 -4.91 8.93
C GLY A 799 23.80 -3.90 9.09
N PRO A 800 24.14 -2.61 9.22
CA PRO A 800 23.18 -1.54 9.44
C PRO A 800 22.48 -1.03 8.16
N SER A 801 22.98 -1.44 6.99
CA SER A 801 22.45 -1.03 5.67
C SER A 801 22.97 -1.95 4.58
N SER A 802 22.53 -1.72 3.34
CA SER A 802 23.06 -2.44 2.16
C SER A 802 24.48 -2.01 1.71
N ALA A 803 25.11 -1.04 2.39
CA ALA A 803 26.49 -0.60 2.10
C ALA A 803 27.47 -1.76 2.32
N SER A 804 28.17 -2.19 1.26
CA SER A 804 29.01 -3.40 1.31
C SER A 804 30.15 -3.31 2.33
N GLU A 805 30.72 -2.13 2.52
CA GLU A 805 31.82 -1.84 3.45
C GLU A 805 31.38 -1.88 4.93
N LYS A 806 30.08 -1.88 5.21
CA LYS A 806 29.50 -1.95 6.55
C LYS A 806 28.97 -3.34 6.91
N LEU A 807 29.03 -4.31 5.98
CA LEU A 807 28.51 -5.65 6.18
C LEU A 807 29.57 -6.59 6.74
N VAL A 808 29.25 -7.25 7.85
CA VAL A 808 30.00 -8.40 8.36
C VAL A 808 29.55 -9.64 7.60
N THR A 809 30.47 -10.41 7.07
CA THR A 809 30.17 -11.52 6.15
C THR A 809 30.67 -12.86 6.66
N THR A 810 30.00 -13.94 6.29
CA THR A 810 30.42 -15.33 6.47
C THR A 810 29.87 -16.20 5.33
N LYS A 811 30.32 -17.46 5.23
CA LYS A 811 29.90 -18.40 4.19
C LYS A 811 29.00 -19.49 4.77
N LEU A 812 27.92 -19.78 4.05
CA LEU A 812 27.05 -20.95 4.25
C LEU A 812 27.24 -21.88 3.06
N GLU A 813 27.55 -23.15 3.31
CA GLU A 813 27.67 -24.18 2.28
C GLU A 813 26.38 -25.01 2.23
N VAL A 814 25.73 -25.03 1.06
CA VAL A 814 24.65 -25.97 0.77
C VAL A 814 25.26 -27.16 0.04
N ILE A 815 25.30 -28.32 0.70
CA ILE A 815 25.87 -29.54 0.14
C ILE A 815 24.84 -30.28 -0.68
N GLY A 816 25.23 -30.79 -1.87
CA GLY A 816 24.40 -31.72 -2.63
C GLY A 816 24.11 -33.01 -1.87
N ARG A 817 23.05 -33.71 -2.25
CA ARG A 817 22.74 -35.04 -1.73
C ARG A 817 23.79 -36.08 -2.17
#